data_a3f4cde44f5c6c264e3e3edb102198fa
#
_entry.id   a3f4cde44f5c6c264e3e3edb102198fa
#
_cell.length_a   1.000
_cell.length_b   1.000
_cell.length_c   1.000
_cell.angle_alpha   90.00
_cell.angle_beta   90.00
_cell.angle_gamma   90.00
#
_symmetry.space_group_name_H-M   'P 1'
#
loop_
_entity.id
_entity.type
_entity.pdbx_description
1 polymer ?
#
loop_
_entity_poly.entity_id
_entity_poly.type
_entity_poly.pdbx_seq_one_letter_code
_entity_poly.pdbx_strand_id
1 'polypeptide(L)'
;MPFHLSIPTTPAPDHRLPPKLEGLSRLAYNMYWSWHPEVRQLFARIDRRVWLNFRSPVAVLRAQRDWTSLLNDPDFMVQYETVLRDFDHYMANGREHWFARVHGDDLEGPVAYFCAEYGLQESLPIYSGGLGVLAGDHCKTASDMALPFVAVGLFYRRGYFRQNIDADGHQEHGYFNLQPERLPLLRAVDPTGEPATVSVELPGRTVYAAVWVAQVGRVPLLLLDTDVPENDEADRPITHILYVRGREMRLHQELILGVGGVRALRKLGVDPAVWHLNEGHSAFMLAEQARELVLQGRGLDEALEQVRKRAVFTIHTPVPAGNERFDAGLVRELTAPEAEASGMDIDRILAMGLGADGDASQFDMTAFALRNTSHANGVSQLHGQVANETWTPIIDHPIIGITNGVHPPTWVGHAMRKVLEDLGGDLDHQETEREKDRFWERMNLVPDKALWEAHLQQKARLREYATIRLRRQLARHGESPHVLGELDDILDPQVLTISFARRMATYKRAALLFSDVERITRLITDPDRPIQVVFAGKAHPADRPGQGVIQTIFEHSRSEALRGRVFILEDYDMRVGRHLVQGVDVWLNNPRRPLEASGTSGQKAAMNAVINLSILDGWWDEGYHHDNGWAIGGRDPNPDEGAQDWADAQDLYRLLEEEIVPMWYDRDAEGRPQRWLDRMRKAAGSSLWDFSTTRMLEEYVEDMYLPAAAGR
;
A
#
# COMPACT_ATOMS: atom_id res chain seq x y z
N MET A 1 28.92 6.21 -4.22
CA MET A 1 27.80 6.92 -4.89
C MET A 1 27.14 7.91 -3.95
N PRO A 2 26.41 8.95 -4.42
CA PRO A 2 25.56 9.73 -3.53
C PRO A 2 24.48 8.82 -2.95
N PHE A 3 24.19 8.95 -1.64
CA PHE A 3 23.17 8.14 -0.94
C PHE A 3 21.71 8.53 -1.28
N HIS A 4 21.51 9.37 -2.26
CA HIS A 4 20.23 9.57 -2.92
C HIS A 4 20.45 9.80 -4.41
N LEU A 5 19.56 9.24 -5.20
CA LEU A 5 19.51 9.49 -6.63
C LEU A 5 18.72 10.78 -6.88
N SER A 6 19.36 11.75 -7.52
CA SER A 6 18.70 12.99 -7.93
C SER A 6 18.35 12.93 -9.42
N ILE A 7 17.08 12.96 -9.72
CA ILE A 7 16.58 13.11 -11.09
C ILE A 7 16.32 14.60 -11.34
N PRO A 8 16.95 15.21 -12.34
CA PRO A 8 16.66 16.59 -12.73
C PRO A 8 15.18 16.73 -13.11
N THR A 9 14.57 17.84 -12.68
CA THR A 9 13.17 18.13 -12.99
C THR A 9 12.99 19.57 -13.46
N THR A 10 11.87 19.83 -14.12
CA THR A 10 11.42 21.21 -14.34
C THR A 10 11.24 21.91 -13.00
N PRO A 11 11.41 23.25 -12.95
CA PRO A 11 11.13 24.00 -11.74
C PRO A 11 9.67 23.79 -11.27
N ALA A 12 9.48 23.80 -9.95
CA ALA A 12 8.14 23.82 -9.39
C ALA A 12 7.38 25.08 -9.86
N PRO A 13 6.05 24.99 -10.04
CA PRO A 13 5.25 26.17 -10.38
C PRO A 13 5.46 27.32 -9.39
N ASP A 14 5.46 28.55 -9.89
CA ASP A 14 5.57 29.73 -9.05
C ASP A 14 4.30 29.90 -8.19
N HIS A 15 4.45 29.69 -6.90
CA HIS A 15 3.41 29.88 -5.88
C HIS A 15 3.41 31.30 -5.29
N ARG A 16 4.22 32.22 -5.85
CA ARG A 16 4.41 33.59 -5.37
C ARG A 16 4.82 33.64 -3.90
N LEU A 17 5.71 32.74 -3.53
CA LEU A 17 6.25 32.66 -2.17
C LEU A 17 7.18 33.84 -1.91
N PRO A 18 7.09 34.48 -0.74
CA PRO A 18 8.11 35.41 -0.30
C PRO A 18 9.47 34.71 -0.18
N PRO A 19 10.62 35.42 -0.43
CA PRO A 19 11.95 34.80 -0.35
C PRO A 19 12.21 34.04 0.96
N LYS A 20 11.71 34.55 2.09
CA LYS A 20 11.85 33.87 3.40
C LYS A 20 11.09 32.55 3.52
N LEU A 21 10.14 32.26 2.62
CA LEU A 21 9.28 31.08 2.65
C LEU A 21 9.47 30.14 1.43
N GLU A 22 10.51 30.36 0.63
CA GLU A 22 10.80 29.56 -0.58
C GLU A 22 10.94 28.06 -0.27
N GLY A 23 11.44 27.70 0.92
CA GLY A 23 11.55 26.31 1.38
C GLY A 23 10.22 25.57 1.44
N LEU A 24 9.07 26.27 1.54
CA LEU A 24 7.75 25.64 1.48
C LEU A 24 7.49 24.91 0.15
N SER A 25 8.03 25.41 -0.96
CA SER A 25 7.95 24.73 -2.25
C SER A 25 8.67 23.38 -2.21
N ARG A 26 9.89 23.33 -1.66
CA ARG A 26 10.67 22.10 -1.52
C ARG A 26 9.95 21.06 -0.67
N LEU A 27 9.37 21.49 0.46
CA LEU A 27 8.56 20.63 1.33
C LEU A 27 7.29 20.12 0.62
N ALA A 28 6.63 20.96 -0.20
CA ALA A 28 5.36 20.61 -0.85
C ALA A 28 5.54 19.59 -1.98
N TYR A 29 6.65 19.64 -2.71
CA TYR A 29 6.96 18.74 -3.82
C TYR A 29 7.81 17.53 -3.41
N ASN A 30 8.09 17.33 -2.12
CA ASN A 30 8.66 16.10 -1.59
C ASN A 30 7.65 15.42 -0.69
N MET A 31 7.29 14.16 -1.01
CA MET A 31 6.30 13.38 -0.26
C MET A 31 6.72 13.06 1.19
N TYR A 32 7.91 13.45 1.64
CA TYR A 32 8.39 13.40 3.03
C TYR A 32 7.32 13.86 4.02
N TRP A 33 6.54 14.90 3.70
CA TRP A 33 5.45 15.39 4.53
C TRP A 33 4.37 14.32 4.80
N SER A 34 4.25 13.29 3.96
CA SER A 34 3.18 12.29 4.09
C SER A 34 3.32 11.40 5.32
N TRP A 35 4.52 11.26 5.89
CA TRP A 35 4.77 10.49 7.12
C TRP A 35 5.38 11.32 8.25
N HIS A 36 5.67 12.61 8.03
CA HIS A 36 6.14 13.54 9.05
C HIS A 36 5.02 14.46 9.54
N PRO A 37 4.47 14.24 10.76
CA PRO A 37 3.34 15.01 11.30
C PRO A 37 3.58 16.51 11.39
N GLU A 38 4.82 16.93 11.68
CA GLU A 38 5.24 18.33 11.86
C GLU A 38 5.07 19.12 10.57
N VAL A 39 5.43 18.51 9.44
CA VAL A 39 5.25 19.12 8.11
C VAL A 39 3.76 19.25 7.78
N ARG A 40 2.97 18.23 8.09
CA ARG A 40 1.51 18.29 7.90
C ARG A 40 0.86 19.38 8.76
N GLN A 41 1.31 19.55 10.00
CA GLN A 41 0.84 20.61 10.90
C GLN A 41 1.20 22.00 10.38
N LEU A 42 2.42 22.17 9.82
CA LEU A 42 2.85 23.41 9.20
C LEU A 42 1.89 23.84 8.06
N PHE A 43 1.60 22.92 7.12
CA PHE A 43 0.66 23.23 6.03
C PHE A 43 -0.78 23.41 6.49
N ALA A 44 -1.21 22.69 7.52
CA ALA A 44 -2.52 22.90 8.13
C ALA A 44 -2.64 24.27 8.80
N ARG A 45 -1.54 24.84 9.32
CA ARG A 45 -1.51 26.19 9.92
C ARG A 45 -1.58 27.28 8.84
N ILE A 46 -1.00 27.07 7.66
CA ILE A 46 -1.08 28.01 6.54
C ILE A 46 -2.53 28.20 6.09
N ASP A 47 -3.23 27.12 5.79
CA ASP A 47 -4.66 27.15 5.47
C ASP A 47 -5.36 25.86 5.93
N ARG A 48 -5.98 25.93 7.12
CA ARG A 48 -6.68 24.78 7.71
C ARG A 48 -7.83 24.27 6.84
N ARG A 49 -8.56 25.16 6.18
CA ARG A 49 -9.74 24.79 5.36
C ARG A 49 -9.31 24.01 4.12
N VAL A 50 -8.33 24.52 3.39
CA VAL A 50 -7.79 23.84 2.21
C VAL A 50 -7.15 22.52 2.62
N TRP A 51 -6.36 22.52 3.69
CA TRP A 51 -5.74 21.30 4.21
C TRP A 51 -6.77 20.22 4.57
N LEU A 52 -7.84 20.56 5.27
CA LEU A 52 -8.89 19.59 5.67
C LEU A 52 -9.60 18.98 4.46
N ASN A 53 -9.76 19.74 3.36
CA ASN A 53 -10.45 19.28 2.16
C ASN A 53 -9.55 18.45 1.23
N PHE A 54 -8.30 18.86 1.03
CA PHE A 54 -7.43 18.29 -0.01
C PHE A 54 -6.27 17.47 0.54
N ARG A 55 -5.86 17.69 1.80
CA ARG A 55 -4.70 17.01 2.40
C ARG A 55 -3.43 17.07 1.52
N SER A 56 -3.24 18.16 0.82
CA SER A 56 -2.17 18.40 -0.14
C SER A 56 -1.48 19.72 0.14
N PRO A 57 -0.16 19.72 0.42
CA PRO A 57 0.64 20.93 0.51
C PRO A 57 0.56 21.80 -0.75
N VAL A 58 0.62 21.18 -1.93
CA VAL A 58 0.51 21.89 -3.21
C VAL A 58 -0.82 22.62 -3.33
N ALA A 59 -1.93 22.02 -2.88
CA ALA A 59 -3.23 22.69 -2.86
C ALA A 59 -3.24 23.89 -1.91
N VAL A 60 -2.59 23.79 -0.75
CA VAL A 60 -2.44 24.88 0.21
C VAL A 60 -1.65 26.04 -0.40
N LEU A 61 -0.49 25.78 -1.00
CA LEU A 61 0.32 26.82 -1.64
C LEU A 61 -0.41 27.50 -2.80
N ARG A 62 -1.15 26.75 -3.61
CA ARG A 62 -1.96 27.28 -4.71
C ARG A 62 -3.12 28.17 -4.25
N ALA A 63 -3.69 27.90 -3.08
CA ALA A 63 -4.81 28.67 -2.53
C ALA A 63 -4.36 29.92 -1.82
N GLN A 64 -3.20 29.93 -1.18
CA GLN A 64 -2.70 31.06 -0.39
C GLN A 64 -2.33 32.25 -1.27
N ARG A 65 -2.73 33.45 -0.86
CA ARG A 65 -2.53 34.71 -1.61
C ARG A 65 -1.81 35.78 -0.81
N ASP A 66 -2.00 35.79 0.51
CA ASP A 66 -1.38 36.76 1.42
C ASP A 66 -0.55 36.03 2.48
N TRP A 67 0.75 36.28 2.44
CA TRP A 67 1.74 35.71 3.35
C TRP A 67 2.09 36.65 4.50
N THR A 68 1.55 37.88 4.52
CA THR A 68 1.97 38.95 5.44
C THR A 68 1.72 38.56 6.90
N SER A 69 0.56 37.97 7.19
CA SER A 69 0.22 37.53 8.55
C SER A 69 1.15 36.44 9.07
N LEU A 70 1.51 35.47 8.20
CA LEU A 70 2.42 34.38 8.55
C LEU A 70 3.87 34.85 8.73
N LEU A 71 4.34 35.77 7.89
CA LEU A 71 5.68 36.35 8.03
C LEU A 71 5.85 37.16 9.33
N ASN A 72 4.76 37.72 9.85
CA ASN A 72 4.74 38.48 11.09
C ASN A 72 4.35 37.64 12.33
N ASP A 73 4.13 36.33 12.17
CA ASP A 73 3.88 35.37 13.24
C ASP A 73 5.18 34.66 13.65
N PRO A 74 5.81 35.05 14.79
CA PRO A 74 7.07 34.46 15.21
C PRO A 74 6.99 32.95 15.45
N ASP A 75 5.88 32.45 15.98
CA ASP A 75 5.69 31.04 16.28
C ASP A 75 5.58 30.22 14.99
N PHE A 76 4.95 30.78 13.95
CA PHE A 76 4.94 30.16 12.63
C PHE A 76 6.32 30.13 12.02
N MET A 77 7.09 31.22 12.08
CA MET A 77 8.44 31.29 11.52
C MET A 77 9.38 30.28 12.22
N VAL A 78 9.34 30.18 13.52
CA VAL A 78 10.12 29.18 14.29
C VAL A 78 9.73 27.77 13.87
N GLN A 79 8.44 27.46 13.78
CA GLN A 79 7.98 26.15 13.31
C GLN A 79 8.46 25.84 11.89
N TYR A 80 8.34 26.79 10.97
CA TYR A 80 8.78 26.65 9.59
C TYR A 80 10.29 26.40 9.49
N GLU A 81 11.10 27.19 10.18
CA GLU A 81 12.56 27.06 10.17
C GLU A 81 13.01 25.71 10.78
N THR A 82 12.33 25.26 11.83
CA THR A 82 12.58 23.95 12.45
C THR A 82 12.28 22.81 11.46
N VAL A 83 11.08 22.81 10.88
CA VAL A 83 10.67 21.78 9.91
C VAL A 83 11.60 21.77 8.68
N LEU A 84 11.99 22.94 8.17
CA LEU A 84 12.88 23.01 7.02
C LEU A 84 14.28 22.50 7.34
N ARG A 85 14.83 22.86 8.50
CA ARG A 85 16.13 22.37 8.97
C ARG A 85 16.12 20.85 9.13
N ASP A 86 15.07 20.28 9.73
CA ASP A 86 14.94 18.84 9.95
C ASP A 86 14.80 18.08 8.63
N PHE A 87 14.07 18.65 7.66
CA PHE A 87 14.00 18.13 6.29
C PHE A 87 15.37 18.20 5.58
N ASP A 88 16.10 19.32 5.69
CA ASP A 88 17.43 19.47 5.09
C ASP A 88 18.44 18.50 5.71
N HIS A 89 18.37 18.30 7.02
CA HIS A 89 19.16 17.29 7.72
C HIS A 89 18.84 15.88 7.22
N TYR A 90 17.54 15.52 7.16
CA TYR A 90 17.11 14.24 6.61
C TYR A 90 17.67 14.00 5.20
N MET A 91 17.56 14.96 4.30
CA MET A 91 18.02 14.81 2.92
C MET A 91 19.55 14.73 2.79
N ALA A 92 20.31 15.42 3.67
CA ALA A 92 21.77 15.49 3.59
C ALA A 92 22.49 14.28 4.21
N ASN A 93 21.93 13.69 5.28
CA ASN A 93 22.65 12.76 6.17
C ASN A 93 22.46 11.27 5.82
N GLY A 94 22.31 10.93 4.53
CA GLY A 94 22.15 9.54 4.10
C GLY A 94 23.25 8.59 4.58
N ARG A 95 24.49 9.08 4.86
CA ARG A 95 25.61 8.27 5.35
C ARG A 95 25.46 7.74 6.78
N GLU A 96 24.59 8.35 7.56
CA GLU A 96 24.34 7.96 8.96
C GLU A 96 23.31 6.84 9.08
N HIS A 97 22.61 6.50 7.98
CA HIS A 97 21.56 5.50 7.95
C HIS A 97 22.08 4.08 7.72
N TRP A 98 21.21 3.10 7.99
CA TRP A 98 21.55 1.68 8.04
C TRP A 98 22.33 1.21 6.82
N PHE A 99 21.81 1.44 5.61
CA PHE A 99 22.43 0.90 4.40
C PHE A 99 23.88 1.39 4.23
N ALA A 100 24.10 2.69 4.38
CA ALA A 100 25.44 3.26 4.23
C ALA A 100 26.42 2.82 5.31
N ARG A 101 25.94 2.57 6.53
CA ARG A 101 26.78 2.11 7.64
C ARG A 101 27.14 0.63 7.55
N VAL A 102 26.20 -0.21 7.11
CA VAL A 102 26.37 -1.67 7.10
C VAL A 102 26.96 -2.16 5.78
N HIS A 103 26.46 -1.63 4.66
CA HIS A 103 26.81 -2.10 3.32
C HIS A 103 27.66 -1.12 2.51
N GLY A 104 27.68 0.15 2.89
CA GLY A 104 28.54 1.15 2.25
C GLY A 104 28.33 1.23 0.74
N ASP A 105 29.33 0.82 -0.03
CA ASP A 105 29.34 0.86 -1.50
C ASP A 105 29.09 -0.52 -2.15
N ASP A 106 28.45 -1.47 -1.47
CA ASP A 106 28.18 -2.84 -1.96
C ASP A 106 27.26 -2.87 -3.21
N LEU A 107 26.51 -1.79 -3.46
CA LEU A 107 25.75 -1.60 -4.69
C LEU A 107 26.42 -0.56 -5.59
N GLU A 108 26.79 -0.95 -6.82
CA GLU A 108 27.38 -0.06 -7.83
C GLU A 108 26.36 0.91 -8.45
N GLY A 109 25.06 0.63 -8.32
CA GLY A 109 23.93 1.41 -8.83
C GLY A 109 22.69 1.26 -7.95
N PRO A 110 21.60 2.00 -8.24
CA PRO A 110 20.37 1.88 -7.48
C PRO A 110 19.64 0.56 -7.78
N VAL A 111 18.77 0.16 -6.85
CA VAL A 111 17.70 -0.81 -7.12
C VAL A 111 16.60 -0.10 -7.89
N ALA A 112 16.22 -0.61 -9.06
CA ALA A 112 15.07 -0.13 -9.82
C ALA A 112 13.85 -1.02 -9.50
N TYR A 113 12.85 -0.44 -8.84
CA TYR A 113 11.67 -1.14 -8.34
C TYR A 113 10.45 -0.81 -9.20
N PHE A 114 9.90 -1.79 -9.88
CA PHE A 114 8.78 -1.66 -10.80
C PHE A 114 7.49 -2.16 -10.19
N CYS A 115 6.46 -1.32 -10.15
CA CYS A 115 5.13 -1.68 -9.68
C CYS A 115 4.05 -0.89 -10.43
N ALA A 116 2.91 -1.54 -10.70
CA ALA A 116 1.78 -0.89 -11.38
C ALA A 116 1.09 0.18 -10.51
N GLU A 117 1.22 0.13 -9.18
CA GLU A 117 0.52 1.03 -8.27
C GLU A 117 1.37 1.42 -7.06
N TYR A 118 1.21 2.68 -6.58
CA TYR A 118 1.92 3.20 -5.41
C TYR A 118 0.98 3.96 -4.48
N GLY A 119 0.77 3.44 -3.28
CA GLY A 119 -0.01 4.06 -2.22
C GLY A 119 0.85 4.88 -1.28
N LEU A 120 1.18 6.11 -1.66
CA LEU A 120 1.99 7.02 -0.85
C LEU A 120 1.14 7.84 0.12
N GLN A 121 0.03 8.39 -0.41
CA GLN A 121 -0.89 9.24 0.34
C GLN A 121 -2.19 9.44 -0.46
N GLU A 122 -3.32 9.70 0.21
CA GLU A 122 -4.64 9.80 -0.41
C GLU A 122 -4.82 10.93 -1.44
N SER A 123 -3.97 11.96 -1.43
CA SER A 123 -4.03 13.04 -2.43
C SER A 123 -3.35 12.68 -3.76
N LEU A 124 -2.58 11.59 -3.81
CA LEU A 124 -2.02 11.00 -5.02
C LEU A 124 -2.61 9.59 -5.21
N PRO A 125 -3.85 9.47 -5.73
CA PRO A 125 -4.60 8.22 -5.73
C PRO A 125 -4.23 7.30 -6.91
N ILE A 126 -2.96 6.93 -7.02
CA ILE A 126 -2.41 6.00 -8.03
C ILE A 126 -2.26 4.58 -7.48
N TYR A 127 -3.14 4.17 -6.59
CA TYR A 127 -3.22 2.85 -5.98
C TYR A 127 -4.67 2.41 -5.78
N SER A 128 -4.89 1.10 -5.67
CA SER A 128 -6.21 0.53 -5.38
C SER A 128 -6.27 -0.19 -4.05
N GLY A 129 -5.23 -0.93 -3.69
CA GLY A 129 -5.25 -1.84 -2.54
C GLY A 129 -3.90 -2.06 -1.88
N GLY A 130 -3.75 -3.25 -1.27
CA GLY A 130 -2.61 -3.60 -0.44
C GLY A 130 -1.28 -3.60 -1.18
N LEU A 131 -1.26 -4.01 -2.45
CA LEU A 131 -0.05 -4.02 -3.28
C LEU A 131 0.56 -2.62 -3.42
N GLY A 132 -0.26 -1.64 -3.78
CA GLY A 132 0.20 -0.26 -3.94
C GLY A 132 0.62 0.37 -2.62
N VAL A 133 -0.12 0.10 -1.54
CA VAL A 133 0.24 0.60 -0.20
C VAL A 133 1.58 0.01 0.25
N LEU A 134 1.84 -1.28 -0.01
CA LEU A 134 3.14 -1.90 0.26
C LEU A 134 4.26 -1.23 -0.55
N ALA A 135 4.05 -1.04 -1.86
CA ALA A 135 5.04 -0.37 -2.72
C ALA A 135 5.35 1.07 -2.24
N GLY A 136 4.34 1.79 -1.76
CA GLY A 136 4.50 3.10 -1.15
C GLY A 136 5.29 3.06 0.16
N ASP A 137 4.99 2.11 1.03
CA ASP A 137 5.69 1.90 2.31
C ASP A 137 7.15 1.46 2.06
N HIS A 138 7.39 0.61 1.05
CA HIS A 138 8.73 0.20 0.59
C HIS A 138 9.57 1.42 0.17
N CYS A 139 9.02 2.31 -0.69
CA CYS A 139 9.71 3.53 -1.11
C CYS A 139 10.05 4.46 0.07
N LYS A 140 9.15 4.63 1.03
CA LYS A 140 9.39 5.45 2.23
C LYS A 140 10.52 4.86 3.07
N THR A 141 10.49 3.56 3.30
CA THR A 141 11.53 2.86 4.06
C THR A 141 12.87 2.88 3.34
N ALA A 142 12.91 2.67 2.01
CA ALA A 142 14.13 2.82 1.22
C ALA A 142 14.72 4.22 1.35
N SER A 143 13.86 5.25 1.43
CA SER A 143 14.27 6.62 1.72
C SER A 143 14.83 6.77 3.13
N ASP A 144 14.16 6.23 4.15
CA ASP A 144 14.59 6.34 5.55
C ASP A 144 15.92 5.60 5.80
N MET A 145 16.10 4.44 5.19
CA MET A 145 17.34 3.64 5.27
C MET A 145 18.46 4.15 4.35
N ALA A 146 18.19 5.16 3.52
CA ALA A 146 19.10 5.70 2.50
C ALA A 146 19.63 4.63 1.53
N LEU A 147 18.79 3.66 1.17
CA LEU A 147 19.09 2.70 0.12
C LEU A 147 19.15 3.42 -1.24
N PRO A 148 20.17 3.20 -2.09
CA PRO A 148 20.15 3.66 -3.48
C PRO A 148 18.98 3.03 -4.23
N PHE A 149 17.94 3.81 -4.52
CA PHE A 149 16.66 3.28 -4.97
C PHE A 149 15.95 4.23 -5.93
N VAL A 150 15.33 3.68 -6.96
CA VAL A 150 14.43 4.38 -7.88
C VAL A 150 13.21 3.53 -8.13
N ALA A 151 12.04 4.13 -8.03
CA ALA A 151 10.78 3.44 -8.31
C ALA A 151 10.24 3.85 -9.70
N VAL A 152 9.54 2.92 -10.37
CA VAL A 152 8.94 3.12 -11.69
C VAL A 152 7.51 2.62 -11.68
N GLY A 153 6.57 3.46 -12.15
CA GLY A 153 5.16 3.15 -12.23
C GLY A 153 4.44 3.92 -13.33
N LEU A 154 3.12 3.88 -13.28
CA LEU A 154 2.26 4.61 -14.22
C LEU A 154 1.53 5.76 -13.52
N PHE A 155 1.39 6.89 -14.22
CA PHE A 155 0.54 7.97 -13.75
C PHE A 155 -0.89 7.78 -14.26
N TYR A 156 -1.78 7.35 -13.38
CA TYR A 156 -3.18 7.15 -13.74
C TYR A 156 -3.96 8.46 -13.63
N ARG A 157 -4.24 9.08 -14.77
CA ARG A 157 -4.99 10.35 -14.86
C ARG A 157 -6.35 10.33 -14.17
N ARG A 158 -6.98 9.17 -14.05
CA ARG A 158 -8.26 8.97 -13.37
C ARG A 158 -8.13 8.12 -12.10
N GLY A 159 -6.91 7.64 -11.81
CA GLY A 159 -6.59 6.84 -10.63
C GLY A 159 -7.43 5.57 -10.52
N TYR A 160 -7.76 5.20 -9.28
CA TYR A 160 -8.79 4.23 -8.97
C TYR A 160 -10.08 4.96 -8.60
N PHE A 161 -11.24 4.33 -8.78
CA PHE A 161 -12.53 5.00 -8.63
C PHE A 161 -12.79 5.49 -7.19
N ARG A 162 -13.56 6.55 -7.07
CA ARG A 162 -14.21 6.96 -5.83
C ARG A 162 -15.52 6.23 -5.68
N GLN A 163 -15.75 5.71 -4.47
CA GLN A 163 -16.95 4.96 -4.15
C GLN A 163 -17.98 5.85 -3.46
N ASN A 164 -19.19 5.85 -3.98
CA ASN A 164 -20.40 6.17 -3.19
C ASN A 164 -21.18 4.85 -3.00
N ILE A 165 -21.93 4.79 -1.90
CA ILE A 165 -22.94 3.77 -1.70
C ILE A 165 -24.29 4.51 -1.73
N ASP A 166 -25.21 4.10 -2.60
CA ASP A 166 -26.51 4.72 -2.72
C ASP A 166 -27.47 4.34 -1.56
N ALA A 167 -28.68 4.86 -1.59
CA ALA A 167 -29.69 4.62 -0.54
C ALA A 167 -30.16 3.16 -0.47
N ASP A 168 -29.94 2.38 -1.53
CA ASP A 168 -30.30 0.97 -1.66
C ASP A 168 -29.08 0.03 -1.43
N GLY A 169 -27.92 0.59 -1.09
CA GLY A 169 -26.69 -0.16 -0.80
C GLY A 169 -25.84 -0.51 -2.01
N HIS A 170 -26.16 0.00 -3.20
CA HIS A 170 -25.38 -0.28 -4.40
C HIS A 170 -24.13 0.59 -4.45
N GLN A 171 -23.03 0.00 -4.88
CA GLN A 171 -21.78 0.71 -5.09
C GLN A 171 -21.80 1.47 -6.42
N GLU A 172 -21.60 2.79 -6.34
CA GLU A 172 -21.39 3.66 -7.49
C GLU A 172 -19.90 3.98 -7.69
N HIS A 173 -19.49 4.22 -8.94
CA HIS A 173 -18.09 4.44 -9.31
C HIS A 173 -17.92 5.82 -9.95
N GLY A 174 -17.24 6.71 -9.25
CA GLY A 174 -16.88 8.04 -9.74
C GLY A 174 -15.39 8.11 -10.12
N TYR A 175 -15.08 8.75 -11.26
CA TYR A 175 -13.70 9.01 -11.68
C TYR A 175 -13.45 10.50 -11.83
N PHE A 176 -12.35 10.98 -11.32
CA PHE A 176 -11.94 12.38 -11.40
C PHE A 176 -10.66 12.50 -12.20
N ASN A 177 -10.57 13.48 -13.07
CA ASN A 177 -9.37 13.72 -13.85
C ASN A 177 -8.32 14.44 -13.01
N LEU A 178 -7.21 13.77 -12.76
CA LEU A 178 -6.05 14.30 -12.05
C LEU A 178 -5.21 15.14 -13.00
N GLN A 179 -4.87 16.33 -12.57
CA GLN A 179 -3.98 17.24 -13.29
C GLN A 179 -2.59 17.20 -12.62
N PRO A 180 -1.54 16.73 -13.30
CA PRO A 180 -0.20 16.59 -12.69
C PRO A 180 0.28 17.88 -12.06
N GLU A 181 -0.02 19.03 -12.67
CA GLU A 181 0.40 20.36 -12.20
C GLU A 181 -0.26 20.77 -10.88
N ARG A 182 -1.26 20.01 -10.41
CA ARG A 182 -1.94 20.20 -9.11
C ARG A 182 -1.49 19.23 -8.06
N LEU A 183 -0.62 18.31 -8.43
CA LEU A 183 -0.08 17.25 -7.59
C LEU A 183 1.39 17.53 -7.25
N PRO A 184 1.97 16.85 -6.29
CA PRO A 184 3.41 16.97 -5.98
C PRO A 184 4.26 16.23 -7.03
N LEU A 185 4.04 16.55 -8.30
CA LEU A 185 4.70 15.95 -9.47
C LEU A 185 5.44 17.03 -10.27
N LEU A 186 6.65 16.73 -10.71
CA LEU A 186 7.44 17.56 -11.61
C LEU A 186 7.84 16.74 -12.84
N ARG A 187 7.98 17.39 -13.99
CA ARG A 187 8.47 16.73 -15.21
C ARG A 187 9.94 16.38 -15.03
N ALA A 188 10.31 15.11 -15.29
CA ALA A 188 11.72 14.76 -15.42
C ALA A 188 12.37 15.49 -16.59
N VAL A 189 13.62 15.85 -16.43
CA VAL A 189 14.43 16.52 -17.46
C VAL A 189 15.61 15.59 -17.80
N ASP A 190 15.83 15.36 -19.08
CA ASP A 190 16.94 14.54 -19.56
C ASP A 190 18.29 15.31 -19.49
N PRO A 191 19.41 14.64 -19.72
CA PRO A 191 20.74 15.30 -19.67
C PRO A 191 20.94 16.45 -20.68
N THR A 192 20.05 16.59 -21.67
CA THR A 192 20.11 17.73 -22.62
C THR A 192 19.34 18.95 -22.11
N GLY A 193 18.60 18.82 -21.02
CA GLY A 193 17.77 19.86 -20.43
C GLY A 193 16.32 19.87 -20.91
N GLU A 194 15.91 18.89 -21.72
CA GLU A 194 14.55 18.80 -22.25
C GLU A 194 13.65 17.91 -21.37
N PRO A 195 12.33 18.18 -21.33
CA PRO A 195 11.38 17.35 -20.62
C PRO A 195 11.38 15.91 -21.16
N ALA A 196 11.66 14.94 -20.29
CA ALA A 196 11.84 13.55 -20.67
C ALA A 196 10.53 12.92 -21.18
N THR A 197 10.59 12.36 -22.38
CA THR A 197 9.51 11.56 -23.00
C THR A 197 10.14 10.29 -23.57
N VAL A 198 9.48 9.16 -23.40
CA VAL A 198 9.89 7.85 -23.96
C VAL A 198 8.82 7.35 -24.91
N SER A 199 9.18 6.36 -25.73
CA SER A 199 8.25 5.76 -26.68
C SER A 199 8.29 4.24 -26.59
N VAL A 200 7.17 3.61 -27.00
CA VAL A 200 7.02 2.17 -27.17
C VAL A 200 6.38 1.94 -28.54
N GLU A 201 6.99 1.08 -29.35
CA GLU A 201 6.48 0.73 -30.66
C GLU A 201 5.37 -0.30 -30.53
N LEU A 202 4.18 0.02 -31.08
CA LEU A 202 3.05 -0.87 -31.22
C LEU A 202 2.71 -1.08 -32.69
N PRO A 203 1.90 -2.08 -33.09
CA PRO A 203 1.56 -2.32 -34.49
C PRO A 203 1.06 -1.06 -35.20
N GLY A 204 1.84 -0.61 -36.19
CA GLY A 204 1.51 0.54 -37.04
C GLY A 204 1.58 1.92 -36.38
N ARG A 205 2.08 2.05 -35.14
CA ARG A 205 2.18 3.33 -34.43
C ARG A 205 3.21 3.34 -33.32
N THR A 206 3.66 4.53 -32.95
CA THR A 206 4.52 4.77 -31.80
C THR A 206 3.69 5.42 -30.68
N VAL A 207 3.72 4.89 -29.47
CA VAL A 207 3.07 5.46 -28.29
C VAL A 207 4.12 6.15 -27.41
N TYR A 208 3.90 7.41 -27.11
CA TYR A 208 4.79 8.24 -26.27
C TYR A 208 4.29 8.31 -24.84
N ALA A 209 5.20 8.36 -23.88
CA ALA A 209 4.89 8.57 -22.47
C ALA A 209 5.80 9.65 -21.86
N ALA A 210 5.16 10.64 -21.26
CA ALA A 210 5.82 11.65 -20.46
C ALA A 210 6.34 11.04 -19.16
N VAL A 211 7.50 11.47 -18.66
CA VAL A 211 8.05 11.00 -17.39
C VAL A 211 7.84 12.08 -16.32
N TRP A 212 7.03 11.75 -15.30
CA TRP A 212 6.81 12.58 -14.11
C TRP A 212 7.61 12.03 -12.94
N VAL A 213 8.03 12.89 -12.03
CA VAL A 213 8.73 12.53 -10.79
C VAL A 213 7.88 12.91 -9.59
N ALA A 214 7.57 11.92 -8.74
CA ALA A 214 7.15 12.14 -7.37
C ALA A 214 8.37 11.89 -6.47
N GLN A 215 8.84 12.91 -5.77
CA GLN A 215 9.97 12.74 -4.85
C GLN A 215 9.48 12.20 -3.51
N VAL A 216 9.90 10.98 -3.12
CA VAL A 216 9.52 10.31 -1.88
C VAL A 216 10.72 10.33 -0.92
N GLY A 217 10.86 11.43 -0.16
CA GLY A 217 12.09 11.65 0.58
C GLY A 217 13.31 11.67 -0.36
N ARG A 218 14.22 10.71 -0.21
CA ARG A 218 15.41 10.53 -1.08
C ARG A 218 15.13 9.72 -2.34
N VAL A 219 13.99 9.01 -2.41
CA VAL A 219 13.65 8.10 -3.51
C VAL A 219 12.85 8.83 -4.60
N PRO A 220 13.32 8.91 -5.84
CA PRO A 220 12.50 9.35 -6.96
C PRO A 220 11.58 8.20 -7.43
N LEU A 221 10.30 8.49 -7.58
CA LEU A 221 9.32 7.65 -8.25
C LEU A 221 9.01 8.23 -9.62
N LEU A 222 9.39 7.50 -10.67
CA LEU A 222 9.10 7.83 -12.06
C LEU A 222 7.71 7.31 -12.44
N LEU A 223 6.85 8.19 -12.93
CA LEU A 223 5.49 7.87 -13.34
C LEU A 223 5.30 8.16 -14.82
N LEU A 224 4.99 7.12 -15.61
CA LEU A 224 4.78 7.22 -17.05
C LEU A 224 3.34 7.60 -17.37
N ASP A 225 3.16 8.52 -18.31
CA ASP A 225 1.88 9.14 -18.63
C ASP A 225 1.71 9.26 -20.16
N THR A 226 0.78 8.51 -20.73
CA THR A 226 0.51 8.51 -22.17
C THR A 226 -0.44 9.64 -22.62
N ASP A 227 -1.01 10.42 -21.70
CA ASP A 227 -1.85 11.56 -22.04
C ASP A 227 -1.00 12.78 -22.45
N VAL A 228 -0.37 12.66 -23.63
CA VAL A 228 0.53 13.65 -24.23
C VAL A 228 0.06 14.01 -25.63
N PRO A 229 0.39 15.24 -26.11
CA PRO A 229 -0.06 15.71 -27.44
C PRO A 229 0.45 14.88 -28.62
N GLU A 230 1.60 14.21 -28.44
CA GLU A 230 2.25 13.38 -29.46
C GLU A 230 1.45 12.12 -29.80
N ASN A 231 0.57 11.69 -28.88
CA ASN A 231 -0.27 10.52 -29.06
C ASN A 231 -1.61 10.87 -29.72
N ASP A 232 -2.11 9.94 -30.53
CA ASP A 232 -3.48 9.96 -31.00
C ASP A 232 -4.48 9.85 -29.84
N GLU A 233 -5.71 10.32 -30.05
CA GLU A 233 -6.77 10.30 -29.01
C GLU A 233 -7.06 8.89 -28.48
N ALA A 234 -6.84 7.86 -29.27
CA ALA A 234 -7.06 6.46 -28.89
C ALA A 234 -5.99 5.93 -27.91
N ASP A 235 -4.77 6.46 -27.97
CA ASP A 235 -3.64 5.98 -27.15
C ASP A 235 -3.44 6.78 -25.86
N ARG A 236 -3.90 8.04 -25.81
CA ARG A 236 -3.84 8.85 -24.59
C ARG A 236 -4.45 8.17 -23.36
N PRO A 237 -5.58 7.44 -23.46
CA PRO A 237 -6.21 6.79 -22.31
C PRO A 237 -5.48 5.55 -21.77
N ILE A 238 -4.40 5.06 -22.38
CA ILE A 238 -3.71 3.85 -21.94
C ILE A 238 -3.39 3.92 -20.43
N THR A 239 -2.87 5.05 -19.95
CA THR A 239 -2.56 5.24 -18.53
C THR A 239 -3.63 6.01 -17.74
N HIS A 240 -4.91 6.02 -18.17
CA HIS A 240 -5.93 6.78 -17.46
C HIS A 240 -6.44 6.09 -16.20
N ILE A 241 -6.73 4.78 -16.26
CA ILE A 241 -7.45 4.06 -15.20
C ILE A 241 -6.62 2.88 -14.71
N LEU A 242 -6.37 2.84 -13.41
CA LEU A 242 -5.76 1.68 -12.74
C LEU A 242 -6.73 0.49 -12.76
N TYR A 243 -6.25 -0.69 -13.15
CA TYR A 243 -7.05 -1.90 -13.35
C TYR A 243 -8.20 -1.70 -14.35
N VAL A 244 -7.85 -1.14 -15.48
CA VAL A 244 -8.78 -0.90 -16.60
C VAL A 244 -9.44 -2.22 -17.06
N ARG A 245 -10.67 -2.10 -17.54
CA ARG A 245 -11.37 -3.23 -18.18
C ARG A 245 -10.81 -3.45 -19.59
N GLY A 246 -10.69 -4.72 -19.98
CA GLY A 246 -10.19 -5.11 -21.31
C GLY A 246 -8.73 -5.55 -21.27
N ARG A 247 -8.51 -6.77 -21.79
CA ARG A 247 -7.20 -7.44 -21.74
C ARG A 247 -6.15 -6.73 -22.58
N GLU A 248 -6.50 -6.26 -23.76
CA GLU A 248 -5.60 -5.53 -24.66
C GLU A 248 -5.10 -4.22 -24.02
N MET A 249 -6.01 -3.41 -23.47
CA MET A 249 -5.64 -2.16 -22.81
C MET A 249 -4.74 -2.43 -21.58
N ARG A 250 -5.00 -3.52 -20.86
CA ARG A 250 -4.16 -3.95 -19.75
C ARG A 250 -2.75 -4.30 -20.22
N LEU A 251 -2.63 -5.06 -21.34
CA LEU A 251 -1.34 -5.40 -21.93
C LEU A 251 -0.58 -4.15 -22.42
N HIS A 252 -1.29 -3.17 -23.01
CA HIS A 252 -0.67 -1.86 -23.33
C HIS A 252 -0.08 -1.19 -22.09
N GLN A 253 -0.81 -1.17 -20.96
CA GLN A 253 -0.28 -0.61 -19.70
C GLN A 253 0.99 -1.32 -19.26
N GLU A 254 1.04 -2.65 -19.35
CA GLU A 254 2.20 -3.45 -18.94
C GLU A 254 3.39 -3.27 -19.88
N LEU A 255 3.17 -3.09 -21.17
CA LEU A 255 4.23 -2.71 -22.12
C LEU A 255 4.77 -1.30 -21.83
N ILE A 256 3.91 -0.32 -21.58
CA ILE A 256 4.35 1.03 -21.19
C ILE A 256 5.15 0.99 -19.88
N LEU A 257 4.68 0.22 -18.89
CA LEU A 257 5.39 0.08 -17.61
C LEU A 257 6.75 -0.59 -17.79
N GLY A 258 6.79 -1.77 -18.41
CA GLY A 258 8.02 -2.56 -18.54
C GLY A 258 9.00 -1.94 -19.53
N VAL A 259 8.61 -1.82 -20.79
CA VAL A 259 9.48 -1.29 -21.87
C VAL A 259 9.73 0.20 -21.66
N GLY A 260 8.68 0.99 -21.50
CA GLY A 260 8.79 2.44 -21.29
C GLY A 260 9.56 2.78 -20.03
N GLY A 261 9.41 2.00 -18.96
CA GLY A 261 10.12 2.20 -17.69
C GLY A 261 11.64 2.01 -17.82
N VAL A 262 12.09 0.96 -18.51
CA VAL A 262 13.52 0.76 -18.80
C VAL A 262 14.06 1.93 -19.61
N ARG A 263 13.37 2.32 -20.67
CA ARG A 263 13.75 3.45 -21.55
C ARG A 263 13.81 4.77 -20.77
N ALA A 264 12.89 4.97 -19.80
CA ALA A 264 12.91 6.16 -18.95
C ALA A 264 14.15 6.23 -18.08
N LEU A 265 14.55 5.13 -17.44
CA LEU A 265 15.78 5.05 -16.66
C LEU A 265 17.01 5.34 -17.53
N ARG A 266 17.12 4.71 -18.72
CA ARG A 266 18.23 4.95 -19.65
C ARG A 266 18.29 6.40 -20.11
N LYS A 267 17.15 6.98 -20.50
CA LYS A 267 17.04 8.38 -20.93
C LYS A 267 17.49 9.38 -19.86
N LEU A 268 17.26 9.04 -18.59
CA LEU A 268 17.66 9.86 -17.44
C LEU A 268 19.09 9.55 -16.95
N GLY A 269 19.81 8.68 -17.64
CA GLY A 269 21.19 8.32 -17.28
C GLY A 269 21.29 7.45 -16.03
N VAL A 270 20.21 6.74 -15.66
CA VAL A 270 20.19 5.82 -14.51
C VAL A 270 20.52 4.40 -14.97
N ASP A 271 21.55 3.81 -14.36
CA ASP A 271 21.95 2.41 -14.59
C ASP A 271 21.77 1.60 -13.29
N PRO A 272 20.68 0.84 -13.16
CA PRO A 272 20.42 0.03 -11.97
C PRO A 272 21.40 -1.12 -11.80
N ALA A 273 21.83 -1.35 -10.56
CA ALA A 273 22.56 -2.56 -10.17
C ALA A 273 21.62 -3.76 -10.08
N VAL A 274 20.40 -3.55 -9.64
CA VAL A 274 19.35 -4.58 -9.46
C VAL A 274 18.03 -4.10 -10.03
N TRP A 275 17.28 -5.02 -10.64
CA TRP A 275 15.97 -4.80 -11.20
C TRP A 275 14.93 -5.62 -10.44
N HIS A 276 14.03 -4.96 -9.74
CA HIS A 276 13.03 -5.62 -8.92
C HIS A 276 11.64 -5.53 -9.56
N LEU A 277 11.09 -6.68 -9.89
CA LEU A 277 9.71 -6.83 -10.34
C LEU A 277 8.80 -7.07 -9.14
N ASN A 278 7.97 -6.09 -8.81
CA ASN A 278 6.94 -6.26 -7.78
C ASN A 278 5.63 -6.70 -8.42
N GLU A 279 5.43 -8.00 -8.56
CA GLU A 279 4.38 -8.70 -9.31
C GLU A 279 4.63 -8.78 -10.84
N GLY A 280 3.92 -9.68 -11.53
CA GLY A 280 4.12 -10.02 -12.93
C GLY A 280 3.89 -8.90 -13.94
N HIS A 281 3.08 -7.91 -13.60
CA HIS A 281 2.67 -6.83 -14.53
C HIS A 281 3.81 -5.93 -15.04
N SER A 282 5.02 -6.06 -14.51
CA SER A 282 6.20 -5.34 -15.01
C SER A 282 7.18 -6.22 -15.81
N ALA A 283 6.85 -7.49 -16.05
CA ALA A 283 7.81 -8.48 -16.58
C ALA A 283 8.37 -8.14 -17.97
N PHE A 284 7.69 -7.34 -18.79
CA PHE A 284 8.24 -6.87 -20.07
C PHE A 284 9.53 -6.03 -19.95
N MET A 285 9.85 -5.53 -18.76
CA MET A 285 11.14 -4.88 -18.54
C MET A 285 12.33 -5.83 -18.77
N LEU A 286 12.15 -7.15 -18.55
CA LEU A 286 13.17 -8.17 -18.81
C LEU A 286 13.40 -8.33 -20.31
N ALA A 287 12.32 -8.34 -21.10
CA ALA A 287 12.40 -8.41 -22.56
C ALA A 287 13.08 -7.16 -23.15
N GLU A 288 12.79 -5.96 -22.64
CA GLU A 288 13.44 -4.73 -23.12
C GLU A 288 14.93 -4.71 -22.81
N GLN A 289 15.34 -5.12 -21.60
CA GLN A 289 16.77 -5.24 -21.27
C GLN A 289 17.48 -6.27 -22.18
N ALA A 290 16.84 -7.41 -22.45
CA ALA A 290 17.38 -8.40 -23.39
C ALA A 290 17.49 -7.81 -24.81
N ARG A 291 16.48 -7.03 -25.24
CA ARG A 291 16.50 -6.31 -26.52
C ARG A 291 17.70 -5.35 -26.63
N GLU A 292 17.98 -4.58 -25.57
CA GLU A 292 19.16 -3.69 -25.54
C GLU A 292 20.46 -4.46 -25.79
N LEU A 293 20.62 -5.64 -25.20
CA LEU A 293 21.80 -6.49 -25.34
C LEU A 293 21.88 -7.15 -26.74
N VAL A 294 20.74 -7.56 -27.30
CA VAL A 294 20.67 -8.10 -28.67
C VAL A 294 21.08 -7.04 -29.70
N LEU A 295 20.63 -5.79 -29.53
CA LEU A 295 21.06 -4.67 -30.37
C LEU A 295 22.57 -4.37 -30.27
N GLN A 296 23.22 -4.76 -29.16
CA GLN A 296 24.67 -4.69 -28.97
C GLN A 296 25.41 -5.91 -29.58
N GLY A 297 24.67 -6.82 -30.25
CA GLY A 297 25.23 -7.97 -30.95
C GLY A 297 25.32 -9.27 -30.14
N ARG A 298 24.68 -9.36 -28.98
CA ARG A 298 24.60 -10.60 -28.19
C ARG A 298 23.50 -11.51 -28.72
N GLY A 299 23.68 -12.83 -28.54
CA GLY A 299 22.61 -13.80 -28.78
C GLY A 299 21.49 -13.64 -27.73
N LEU A 300 20.23 -13.94 -28.11
CA LEU A 300 19.08 -13.76 -27.22
C LEU A 300 19.20 -14.56 -25.91
N ASP A 301 19.60 -15.82 -25.95
CA ASP A 301 19.76 -16.65 -24.73
C ASP A 301 20.88 -16.12 -23.82
N GLU A 302 21.98 -15.61 -24.37
CA GLU A 302 23.04 -14.94 -23.60
C GLU A 302 22.52 -13.63 -22.96
N ALA A 303 21.73 -12.86 -23.72
CA ALA A 303 21.13 -11.63 -23.23
C ALA A 303 20.15 -11.87 -22.07
N LEU A 304 19.26 -12.87 -22.20
CA LEU A 304 18.33 -13.26 -21.16
C LEU A 304 19.05 -13.76 -19.90
N GLU A 305 20.11 -14.56 -20.05
CA GLU A 305 20.91 -15.02 -18.90
C GLU A 305 21.61 -13.85 -18.19
N GLN A 306 22.08 -12.85 -18.94
CA GLN A 306 22.70 -11.67 -18.35
C GLN A 306 21.66 -10.79 -17.59
N VAL A 307 20.46 -10.63 -18.15
CA VAL A 307 19.34 -9.92 -17.50
C VAL A 307 18.92 -10.63 -16.22
N ARG A 308 18.76 -11.96 -16.30
CA ARG A 308 18.34 -12.81 -15.19
C ARG A 308 19.18 -12.59 -13.93
N LYS A 309 20.50 -12.49 -14.05
CA LYS A 309 21.44 -12.37 -12.92
C LYS A 309 21.19 -11.15 -12.05
N ARG A 310 20.66 -10.07 -12.62
CA ARG A 310 20.43 -8.80 -11.95
C ARG A 310 18.95 -8.54 -11.64
N ALA A 311 18.07 -9.48 -11.94
CA ALA A 311 16.64 -9.34 -11.77
C ALA A 311 16.13 -10.20 -10.61
N VAL A 312 15.25 -9.60 -9.78
CA VAL A 312 14.59 -10.26 -8.66
C VAL A 312 13.07 -10.06 -8.76
N PHE A 313 12.30 -11.03 -8.26
CA PHE A 313 10.85 -11.06 -8.44
C PHE A 313 10.10 -11.32 -7.13
N THR A 314 9.11 -10.49 -6.82
CA THR A 314 8.18 -10.70 -5.71
C THR A 314 6.81 -11.10 -6.20
N ILE A 315 6.32 -12.26 -5.76
CA ILE A 315 4.97 -12.78 -6.04
C ILE A 315 4.04 -12.35 -4.92
N HIS A 316 2.89 -11.73 -5.28
CA HIS A 316 1.82 -11.35 -4.35
C HIS A 316 0.56 -12.18 -4.52
N THR A 317 0.45 -12.93 -5.59
CA THR A 317 -0.74 -13.71 -5.95
C THR A 317 -0.59 -15.14 -5.43
N PRO A 318 -1.47 -15.61 -4.50
CA PRO A 318 -1.29 -16.89 -3.84
C PRO A 318 -1.76 -18.10 -4.66
N VAL A 319 -2.50 -17.87 -5.76
CA VAL A 319 -3.07 -18.93 -6.60
C VAL A 319 -2.85 -18.66 -8.09
N PRO A 320 -2.53 -19.69 -8.90
CA PRO A 320 -2.25 -19.52 -10.34
C PRO A 320 -3.38 -18.84 -11.12
N ALA A 321 -4.64 -19.12 -10.78
CA ALA A 321 -5.80 -18.52 -11.45
C ALA A 321 -5.92 -17.00 -11.25
N GLY A 322 -5.21 -16.43 -10.29
CA GLY A 322 -5.13 -14.99 -10.04
C GLY A 322 -3.99 -14.29 -10.78
N ASN A 323 -3.08 -15.04 -11.39
CA ASN A 323 -1.94 -14.49 -12.12
C ASN A 323 -2.38 -13.84 -13.43
N GLU A 324 -1.65 -12.80 -13.84
CA GLU A 324 -1.91 -12.11 -15.10
C GLU A 324 -1.50 -13.00 -16.28
N ARG A 325 -2.47 -13.32 -17.14
CA ARG A 325 -2.27 -14.10 -18.37
C ARG A 325 -2.89 -13.39 -19.56
N PHE A 326 -2.21 -13.41 -20.66
CA PHE A 326 -2.66 -12.85 -21.93
C PHE A 326 -2.72 -13.92 -23.01
N ASP A 327 -3.60 -13.74 -23.99
CA ASP A 327 -3.56 -14.53 -25.22
C ASP A 327 -2.17 -14.40 -25.88
N ALA A 328 -1.53 -15.54 -26.18
CA ALA A 328 -0.17 -15.54 -26.72
C ALA A 328 -0.11 -14.90 -28.13
N GLY A 329 -1.21 -14.98 -28.91
CA GLY A 329 -1.33 -14.30 -30.18
C GLY A 329 -1.37 -12.78 -30.04
N LEU A 330 -2.10 -12.27 -29.03
CA LEU A 330 -2.11 -10.86 -28.71
C LEU A 330 -0.75 -10.35 -28.25
N VAL A 331 -0.05 -11.08 -27.39
CA VAL A 331 1.31 -10.73 -26.99
C VAL A 331 2.24 -10.68 -28.19
N ARG A 332 2.19 -11.71 -29.06
CA ARG A 332 2.96 -11.75 -30.32
C ARG A 332 2.69 -10.50 -31.17
N GLU A 333 1.42 -10.19 -31.42
CA GLU A 333 1.02 -9.05 -32.23
C GLU A 333 1.57 -7.73 -31.67
N LEU A 334 1.37 -7.47 -30.38
CA LEU A 334 1.76 -6.20 -29.79
C LEU A 334 3.28 -6.03 -29.59
N THR A 335 4.02 -7.12 -29.46
CA THR A 335 5.49 -7.07 -29.30
C THR A 335 6.27 -7.26 -30.59
N ALA A 336 5.60 -7.65 -31.69
CA ALA A 336 6.23 -7.89 -33.00
C ALA A 336 7.09 -6.71 -33.49
N PRO A 337 6.64 -5.44 -33.44
CA PRO A 337 7.44 -4.32 -33.93
C PRO A 337 8.81 -4.20 -33.26
N GLU A 338 8.85 -4.36 -31.95
CA GLU A 338 10.10 -4.31 -31.18
C GLU A 338 11.00 -5.53 -31.41
N ALA A 339 10.40 -6.73 -31.57
CA ALA A 339 11.14 -7.95 -31.85
C ALA A 339 11.75 -7.90 -33.26
N GLU A 340 11.00 -7.47 -34.27
CA GLU A 340 11.49 -7.33 -35.65
C GLU A 340 12.60 -6.28 -35.76
N ALA A 341 12.42 -5.11 -35.14
CA ALA A 341 13.40 -4.04 -35.16
C ALA A 341 14.74 -4.43 -34.52
N SER A 342 14.72 -5.32 -33.53
CA SER A 342 15.92 -5.79 -32.81
C SER A 342 16.47 -7.11 -33.31
N GLY A 343 15.71 -7.87 -34.11
CA GLY A 343 16.05 -9.22 -34.53
C GLY A 343 15.88 -10.28 -33.42
N MET A 344 15.09 -9.98 -32.37
CA MET A 344 14.78 -10.95 -31.33
C MET A 344 13.83 -12.04 -31.83
N ASP A 345 14.08 -13.28 -31.42
CA ASP A 345 13.18 -14.40 -31.68
C ASP A 345 11.96 -14.31 -30.75
N ILE A 346 10.83 -13.88 -31.29
CA ILE A 346 9.56 -13.74 -30.54
C ILE A 346 9.02 -15.11 -30.07
N ASP A 347 9.24 -16.19 -30.83
CA ASP A 347 8.83 -17.53 -30.41
C ASP A 347 9.57 -17.98 -29.16
N ARG A 348 10.84 -17.61 -29.03
CA ARG A 348 11.64 -17.86 -27.84
C ARG A 348 11.08 -17.09 -26.62
N ILE A 349 10.71 -15.82 -26.81
CA ILE A 349 10.10 -15.00 -25.73
C ILE A 349 8.76 -15.60 -25.29
N LEU A 350 7.90 -15.97 -26.25
CA LEU A 350 6.60 -16.58 -25.94
C LEU A 350 6.74 -17.93 -25.21
N ALA A 351 7.72 -18.75 -25.59
CA ALA A 351 8.00 -20.02 -24.92
C ALA A 351 8.38 -19.84 -23.43
N MET A 352 9.00 -18.73 -23.08
CA MET A 352 9.33 -18.41 -21.68
C MET A 352 8.12 -17.95 -20.85
N GLY A 353 7.04 -17.49 -21.49
CA GLY A 353 5.76 -17.20 -20.86
C GLY A 353 4.83 -18.42 -20.73
N LEU A 354 5.28 -19.63 -21.08
CA LEU A 354 4.47 -20.84 -20.92
C LEU A 354 4.24 -21.13 -19.42
N GLY A 355 2.97 -21.13 -18.99
CA GLY A 355 2.58 -21.43 -17.62
C GLY A 355 2.87 -22.86 -17.18
N ALA A 356 2.75 -23.14 -15.89
CA ALA A 356 2.96 -24.47 -15.31
C ALA A 356 1.95 -25.52 -15.81
N ASP A 357 0.79 -25.09 -16.29
CA ASP A 357 -0.25 -25.93 -16.89
C ASP A 357 0.03 -26.35 -18.34
N GLY A 358 1.06 -25.77 -18.98
CA GLY A 358 1.48 -26.09 -20.35
C GLY A 358 0.55 -25.53 -21.44
N ASP A 359 -0.34 -24.61 -21.14
CA ASP A 359 -1.25 -23.99 -22.13
C ASP A 359 -0.50 -22.97 -23.00
N ALA A 360 -0.07 -23.40 -24.19
CA ALA A 360 0.65 -22.54 -25.15
C ALA A 360 -0.21 -21.44 -25.79
N SER A 361 -1.54 -21.42 -25.59
CA SER A 361 -2.40 -20.35 -26.04
C SER A 361 -2.32 -19.11 -25.14
N GLN A 362 -1.74 -19.26 -23.94
CA GLN A 362 -1.61 -18.22 -22.94
C GLN A 362 -0.15 -17.85 -22.67
N PHE A 363 0.11 -16.58 -22.51
CA PHE A 363 1.36 -16.05 -21.98
C PHE A 363 1.16 -15.66 -20.51
N ASP A 364 1.81 -16.37 -19.60
CA ASP A 364 1.74 -16.16 -18.16
C ASP A 364 2.88 -15.23 -17.73
N MET A 365 2.53 -14.04 -17.25
CA MET A 365 3.48 -13.01 -16.85
C MET A 365 4.34 -13.44 -15.65
N THR A 366 3.77 -14.21 -14.72
CA THR A 366 4.50 -14.76 -13.56
C THR A 366 5.50 -15.84 -14.00
N ALA A 367 5.10 -16.74 -14.90
CA ALA A 367 6.01 -17.74 -15.46
C ALA A 367 7.18 -17.09 -16.20
N PHE A 368 6.90 -16.06 -17.00
CA PHE A 368 7.93 -15.29 -17.70
C PHE A 368 8.90 -14.60 -16.72
N ALA A 369 8.37 -13.96 -15.66
CA ALA A 369 9.18 -13.35 -14.63
C ALA A 369 10.07 -14.38 -13.91
N LEU A 370 9.52 -15.49 -13.44
CA LEU A 370 10.25 -16.53 -12.70
C LEU A 370 11.40 -17.16 -13.50
N ARG A 371 11.23 -17.37 -14.82
CA ARG A 371 12.31 -17.93 -15.67
C ARG A 371 13.45 -16.95 -15.93
N ASN A 372 13.20 -15.65 -15.79
CA ASN A 372 14.14 -14.60 -16.15
C ASN A 372 14.61 -13.76 -14.93
N THR A 373 14.47 -14.30 -13.72
CA THR A 373 14.99 -13.71 -12.49
C THR A 373 15.88 -14.69 -11.75
N SER A 374 16.89 -14.20 -11.03
CA SER A 374 17.82 -15.05 -10.26
C SER A 374 17.26 -15.40 -8.88
N HIS A 375 16.44 -14.52 -8.30
CA HIS A 375 15.85 -14.68 -6.98
C HIS A 375 14.37 -14.35 -7.05
N ALA A 376 13.57 -15.11 -6.30
CA ALA A 376 12.14 -14.84 -6.15
C ALA A 376 11.69 -15.04 -4.70
N ASN A 377 10.68 -14.27 -4.28
CA ASN A 377 10.08 -14.43 -2.98
C ASN A 377 8.57 -14.37 -2.99
N GLY A 378 7.95 -15.10 -2.05
CA GLY A 378 6.58 -14.91 -1.60
C GLY A 378 6.55 -13.92 -0.42
N VAL A 379 5.36 -13.44 -0.07
CA VAL A 379 5.18 -12.29 0.84
C VAL A 379 4.73 -12.65 2.26
N SER A 380 4.86 -13.92 2.62
CA SER A 380 4.83 -14.51 3.97
C SER A 380 5.54 -15.86 3.91
N GLN A 381 5.87 -16.43 5.06
CA GLN A 381 6.51 -17.78 5.09
C GLN A 381 5.59 -18.82 4.47
N LEU A 382 4.31 -18.81 4.82
CA LEU A 382 3.31 -19.69 4.22
C LEU A 382 3.20 -19.49 2.71
N HIS A 383 3.17 -18.24 2.25
CA HIS A 383 3.05 -17.94 0.82
C HIS A 383 4.29 -18.39 0.03
N GLY A 384 5.49 -18.26 0.60
CA GLY A 384 6.72 -18.81 0.00
C GLY A 384 6.61 -20.32 -0.22
N GLN A 385 6.08 -21.07 0.75
CA GLN A 385 5.86 -22.52 0.63
C GLN A 385 4.84 -22.84 -0.48
N VAL A 386 3.67 -22.20 -0.46
CA VAL A 386 2.60 -22.37 -1.48
C VAL A 386 3.12 -22.02 -2.88
N ALA A 387 3.89 -20.93 -3.02
CA ALA A 387 4.47 -20.53 -4.29
C ALA A 387 5.49 -21.56 -4.81
N ASN A 388 6.35 -22.09 -3.95
CA ASN A 388 7.27 -23.18 -4.34
C ASN A 388 6.52 -24.38 -4.87
N GLU A 389 5.50 -24.86 -4.15
CA GLU A 389 4.69 -26.02 -4.58
C GLU A 389 4.04 -25.75 -5.95
N THR A 390 3.49 -24.56 -6.14
CA THR A 390 2.80 -24.15 -7.37
C THR A 390 3.74 -24.08 -8.57
N TRP A 391 4.93 -23.48 -8.39
CA TRP A 391 5.84 -23.12 -9.48
C TRP A 391 7.01 -24.08 -9.67
N THR A 392 7.13 -25.12 -8.83
CA THR A 392 8.15 -26.19 -8.96
C THR A 392 8.38 -26.69 -10.40
N PRO A 393 7.35 -26.84 -11.27
CA PRO A 393 7.57 -27.34 -12.64
C PRO A 393 8.40 -26.41 -13.54
N ILE A 394 8.53 -25.13 -13.19
CA ILE A 394 9.16 -24.12 -14.06
C ILE A 394 10.32 -23.36 -13.42
N ILE A 395 10.52 -23.46 -12.12
CA ILE A 395 11.60 -22.78 -11.40
C ILE A 395 12.82 -23.70 -11.25
N ASP A 396 14.01 -23.10 -11.23
CA ASP A 396 15.30 -23.76 -10.97
C ASP A 396 15.97 -23.23 -9.68
N HIS A 397 15.30 -22.31 -8.97
CA HIS A 397 15.74 -21.73 -7.72
C HIS A 397 14.56 -21.65 -6.75
N PRO A 398 14.79 -21.68 -5.42
CA PRO A 398 13.71 -21.62 -4.45
C PRO A 398 13.04 -20.22 -4.43
N ILE A 399 11.73 -20.20 -4.16
CA ILE A 399 11.00 -19.00 -3.82
C ILE A 399 11.03 -18.88 -2.28
N ILE A 400 11.79 -17.91 -1.76
CA ILE A 400 11.90 -17.70 -0.31
C ILE A 400 10.69 -16.93 0.23
N GLY A 401 10.43 -17.03 1.54
CA GLY A 401 9.42 -16.20 2.20
C GLY A 401 10.07 -14.93 2.77
N ILE A 402 9.76 -13.76 2.24
CA ILE A 402 10.05 -12.47 2.89
C ILE A 402 8.72 -11.86 3.28
N THR A 403 8.40 -11.91 4.57
CA THR A 403 7.09 -11.48 5.05
C THR A 403 6.93 -9.97 4.91
N ASN A 404 5.84 -9.55 4.28
CA ASN A 404 5.51 -8.14 4.13
C ASN A 404 5.50 -7.42 5.47
N GLY A 405 6.00 -6.20 5.48
CA GLY A 405 5.90 -5.26 6.58
C GLY A 405 5.09 -4.02 6.22
N VAL A 406 4.93 -3.14 7.19
CA VAL A 406 4.31 -1.83 7.02
C VAL A 406 5.24 -0.75 7.57
N HIS A 407 5.14 0.47 7.05
CA HIS A 407 5.98 1.59 7.45
C HIS A 407 5.45 2.23 8.75
N PRO A 408 6.07 2.01 9.93
CA PRO A 408 5.50 2.44 11.20
C PRO A 408 5.22 3.94 11.29
N PRO A 409 6.10 4.85 10.78
CA PRO A 409 5.82 6.29 10.82
C PRO A 409 4.56 6.71 10.05
N THR A 410 4.15 5.95 9.04
CA THR A 410 2.90 6.20 8.28
C THR A 410 1.65 5.75 9.05
N TRP A 411 1.73 4.63 9.80
CA TRP A 411 0.55 3.92 10.29
C TRP A 411 0.33 4.05 11.79
N VAL A 412 1.38 4.22 12.60
CA VAL A 412 1.25 4.41 14.05
C VAL A 412 0.60 5.76 14.34
N GLY A 413 -0.47 5.74 15.15
CA GLY A 413 -1.23 6.93 15.53
C GLY A 413 -0.43 7.85 16.44
N HIS A 414 -0.72 9.15 16.39
CA HIS A 414 0.03 10.16 17.15
C HIS A 414 0.03 9.89 18.68
N ALA A 415 -1.09 9.46 19.24
CA ALA A 415 -1.17 9.17 20.68
C ALA A 415 -0.30 7.95 21.06
N MET A 416 -0.31 6.89 20.24
CA MET A 416 0.53 5.71 20.45
C MET A 416 2.02 6.03 20.21
N ARG A 417 2.35 6.79 19.15
CA ARG A 417 3.71 7.29 18.89
C ARG A 417 4.27 8.00 20.13
N LYS A 418 3.50 8.92 20.71
CA LYS A 418 3.93 9.64 21.90
C LYS A 418 4.22 8.72 23.09
N VAL A 419 3.39 7.70 23.32
CA VAL A 419 3.64 6.71 24.37
C VAL A 419 4.97 5.96 24.14
N LEU A 420 5.29 5.62 22.89
CA LEU A 420 6.55 4.96 22.54
C LEU A 420 7.75 5.91 22.68
N GLU A 421 7.63 7.16 22.24
CA GLU A 421 8.67 8.19 22.34
C GLU A 421 8.99 8.53 23.82
N ASP A 422 7.98 8.64 24.67
CA ASP A 422 8.14 8.90 26.12
C ASP A 422 8.95 7.77 26.83
N LEU A 423 9.03 6.58 26.23
CA LEU A 423 9.85 5.45 26.68
C LEU A 423 11.20 5.36 25.94
N GLY A 424 11.57 6.37 25.16
CA GLY A 424 12.80 6.41 24.38
C GLY A 424 12.76 5.56 23.11
N GLY A 425 11.58 5.22 22.59
CA GLY A 425 11.39 4.60 21.27
C GLY A 425 11.45 5.66 20.17
N ASP A 426 12.19 5.42 19.12
CA ASP A 426 12.19 6.25 17.91
C ASP A 426 11.68 5.43 16.74
N LEU A 427 10.50 5.79 16.23
CA LEU A 427 9.88 5.10 15.09
C LEU A 427 10.48 5.55 13.76
N ASP A 428 11.16 6.69 13.73
CA ASP A 428 11.75 7.25 12.52
C ASP A 428 13.16 6.71 12.25
N HIS A 429 13.81 6.11 13.29
CA HIS A 429 15.17 5.56 13.23
C HIS A 429 15.23 4.11 13.71
N GLN A 430 14.39 3.24 13.17
CA GLN A 430 14.43 1.80 13.43
C GLN A 430 15.66 1.20 12.74
N GLU A 431 16.73 0.95 13.48
CA GLU A 431 18.02 0.71 12.84
C GLU A 431 18.67 -0.64 13.12
N THR A 432 18.03 -1.66 13.60
CA THR A 432 18.71 -2.99 13.66
C THR A 432 17.92 -4.06 14.42
N GLU A 433 18.31 -5.33 14.25
CA GLU A 433 17.89 -6.49 15.05
C GLU A 433 17.97 -6.26 16.58
N ARG A 434 18.86 -5.38 17.05
CA ARG A 434 18.92 -4.93 18.45
C ARG A 434 17.69 -4.12 18.89
N GLU A 435 16.97 -3.52 17.97
CA GLU A 435 15.74 -2.78 18.26
C GLU A 435 14.52 -3.70 18.43
N LYS A 436 14.57 -4.92 17.92
CA LYS A 436 13.53 -5.95 18.09
C LYS A 436 13.22 -6.18 19.58
N ASP A 437 14.23 -6.54 20.34
CA ASP A 437 14.10 -6.80 21.78
C ASP A 437 13.71 -5.55 22.56
N ARG A 438 14.21 -4.38 22.13
CA ARG A 438 13.86 -3.09 22.74
C ARG A 438 12.42 -2.69 22.58
N PHE A 439 11.78 -2.91 21.41
CA PHE A 439 10.36 -2.62 21.23
C PHE A 439 9.49 -3.50 22.10
N TRP A 440 9.80 -4.78 22.18
CA TRP A 440 9.09 -5.71 23.05
C TRP A 440 9.25 -5.32 24.53
N GLU A 441 10.46 -5.05 24.98
CA GLU A 441 10.74 -4.62 26.34
C GLU A 441 10.05 -3.30 26.68
N ARG A 442 10.11 -2.32 25.79
CA ARG A 442 9.45 -1.01 25.95
C ARG A 442 7.95 -1.13 26.07
N MET A 443 7.32 -1.95 25.21
CA MET A 443 5.87 -2.15 25.29
C MET A 443 5.44 -2.75 26.63
N ASN A 444 6.22 -3.65 27.21
CA ASN A 444 5.95 -4.21 28.53
C ASN A 444 6.08 -3.17 29.67
N LEU A 445 6.86 -2.10 29.45
CA LEU A 445 7.04 -1.01 30.41
C LEU A 445 5.98 0.09 30.29
N VAL A 446 5.15 0.08 29.25
CA VAL A 446 4.09 1.10 29.07
C VAL A 446 3.10 1.03 30.24
N PRO A 447 2.90 2.13 31.01
CA PRO A 447 1.93 2.15 32.08
C PRO A 447 0.50 1.95 31.56
N ASP A 448 -0.34 1.20 32.29
CA ASP A 448 -1.74 0.93 31.93
C ASP A 448 -2.51 2.20 31.58
N LYS A 449 -2.37 3.24 32.41
CA LYS A 449 -3.02 4.52 32.23
C LYS A 449 -2.63 5.17 30.90
N ALA A 450 -1.33 5.20 30.59
CA ALA A 450 -0.83 5.84 29.37
C ALA A 450 -1.32 5.11 28.11
N LEU A 451 -1.25 3.78 28.11
CA LEU A 451 -1.72 2.95 27.00
C LEU A 451 -3.24 3.12 26.78
N TRP A 452 -4.01 3.06 27.88
CA TRP A 452 -5.46 3.18 27.81
C TRP A 452 -5.92 4.55 27.34
N GLU A 453 -5.33 5.63 27.89
CA GLU A 453 -5.64 7.00 27.48
C GLU A 453 -5.30 7.26 26.00
N ALA A 454 -4.13 6.75 25.53
CA ALA A 454 -3.74 6.86 24.13
C ALA A 454 -4.74 6.13 23.23
N HIS A 455 -5.16 4.93 23.60
CA HIS A 455 -6.16 4.16 22.86
C HIS A 455 -7.51 4.88 22.81
N LEU A 456 -8.02 5.36 23.93
CA LEU A 456 -9.28 6.12 23.97
C LEU A 456 -9.22 7.42 23.14
N GLN A 457 -8.07 8.10 23.09
CA GLN A 457 -7.87 9.26 22.21
C GLN A 457 -7.98 8.86 20.74
N GLN A 458 -7.42 7.73 20.35
CA GLN A 458 -7.50 7.21 18.98
C GLN A 458 -8.94 6.81 18.62
N LYS A 459 -9.68 6.17 19.55
CA LYS A 459 -11.11 5.88 19.38
C LYS A 459 -11.94 7.15 19.22
N ALA A 460 -11.70 8.18 20.03
CA ALA A 460 -12.39 9.47 19.91
C ALA A 460 -12.14 10.15 18.55
N ARG A 461 -10.91 10.09 18.03
CA ARG A 461 -10.59 10.60 16.69
C ARG A 461 -11.27 9.80 15.56
N LEU A 462 -11.38 8.49 15.70
CA LEU A 462 -12.15 7.65 14.78
C LEU A 462 -13.62 8.05 14.79
N ARG A 463 -14.22 8.22 15.99
CA ARG A 463 -15.60 8.67 16.16
C ARG A 463 -15.86 9.99 15.42
N GLU A 464 -15.06 11.02 15.69
CA GLU A 464 -15.17 12.32 15.01
C GLU A 464 -15.12 12.18 13.49
N TYR A 465 -14.15 11.43 13.00
CA TYR A 465 -13.96 11.20 11.57
C TYR A 465 -15.12 10.44 10.92
N ALA A 466 -15.58 9.36 11.55
CA ALA A 466 -16.65 8.51 11.05
C ALA A 466 -18.00 9.25 11.07
N THR A 467 -18.29 10.02 12.13
CA THR A 467 -19.50 10.85 12.25
C THR A 467 -19.62 11.83 11.08
N ILE A 468 -18.53 12.53 10.74
CA ILE A 468 -18.52 13.47 9.59
C ILE A 468 -18.80 12.72 8.28
N ARG A 469 -18.21 11.56 8.05
CA ARG A 469 -18.40 10.79 6.82
C ARG A 469 -19.80 10.21 6.72
N LEU A 470 -20.28 9.57 7.77
CA LEU A 470 -21.64 9.01 7.81
C LEU A 470 -22.71 10.10 7.66
N ARG A 471 -22.50 11.27 8.29
CA ARG A 471 -23.42 12.40 8.12
C ARG A 471 -23.51 12.84 6.66
N ARG A 472 -22.40 12.92 5.95
CA ARG A 472 -22.37 13.24 4.50
C ARG A 472 -23.06 12.16 3.67
N GLN A 473 -22.81 10.89 3.96
CA GLN A 473 -23.41 9.74 3.29
C GLN A 473 -24.93 9.74 3.48
N LEU A 474 -25.40 9.81 4.72
CA LEU A 474 -26.83 9.77 5.04
C LEU A 474 -27.57 11.03 4.57
N ALA A 475 -26.94 12.22 4.61
CA ALA A 475 -27.49 13.44 4.05
C ALA A 475 -27.70 13.33 2.52
N ARG A 476 -26.77 12.67 1.82
CA ARG A 476 -26.92 12.37 0.38
C ARG A 476 -28.06 11.38 0.11
N HIS A 477 -28.33 10.45 1.04
CA HIS A 477 -29.48 9.54 0.99
C HIS A 477 -30.82 10.24 1.29
N GLY A 478 -30.81 11.51 1.67
CA GLY A 478 -32.03 12.26 2.00
C GLY A 478 -32.57 12.01 3.40
N GLU A 479 -31.73 11.51 4.31
CA GLU A 479 -32.13 11.27 5.71
C GLU A 479 -32.54 12.57 6.44
N SER A 480 -33.47 12.43 7.34
CA SER A 480 -33.99 13.56 8.11
C SER A 480 -32.96 14.17 9.08
N PRO A 481 -33.07 15.46 9.46
CA PRO A 481 -32.18 16.05 10.44
C PRO A 481 -32.17 15.31 11.80
N HIS A 482 -33.27 14.66 12.18
CA HIS A 482 -33.35 13.84 13.38
C HIS A 482 -32.38 12.63 13.28
N VAL A 483 -32.42 11.87 12.18
CA VAL A 483 -31.51 10.74 11.93
C VAL A 483 -30.05 11.20 11.85
N LEU A 484 -29.80 12.36 11.26
CA LEU A 484 -28.44 12.92 11.21
C LEU A 484 -27.96 13.36 12.62
N GLY A 485 -28.85 13.74 13.51
CA GLY A 485 -28.54 14.07 14.92
C GLY A 485 -28.15 12.83 15.72
N GLU A 486 -28.76 11.66 15.47
CA GLU A 486 -28.40 10.41 16.15
C GLU A 486 -26.92 10.01 15.96
N LEU A 487 -26.29 10.52 14.90
CA LEU A 487 -24.86 10.27 14.64
C LEU A 487 -23.90 10.94 15.64
N ASP A 488 -24.37 11.84 16.50
CA ASP A 488 -23.54 12.43 17.53
C ASP A 488 -23.21 11.46 18.67
N ASP A 489 -24.00 10.38 18.82
CA ASP A 489 -23.87 9.38 19.86
C ASP A 489 -23.31 8.01 19.37
N ILE A 490 -22.87 7.91 18.12
CA ILE A 490 -22.29 6.66 17.59
C ILE A 490 -20.84 6.47 18.04
N LEU A 491 -20.36 5.23 17.91
CA LEU A 491 -18.99 4.84 18.16
C LEU A 491 -18.47 5.34 19.51
N ASP A 492 -19.24 5.04 20.56
CA ASP A 492 -18.83 5.33 21.94
C ASP A 492 -17.47 4.68 22.23
N PRO A 493 -16.45 5.43 22.66
CA PRO A 493 -15.13 4.89 22.97
C PRO A 493 -15.12 3.84 24.08
N GLN A 494 -16.14 3.77 24.92
CA GLN A 494 -16.25 2.76 25.98
C GLN A 494 -16.88 1.44 25.51
N VAL A 495 -17.47 1.42 24.32
CA VAL A 495 -18.08 0.22 23.71
C VAL A 495 -17.07 -0.51 22.84
N LEU A 496 -17.05 -1.86 22.93
CA LEU A 496 -16.21 -2.71 22.09
C LEU A 496 -16.49 -2.45 20.60
N THR A 497 -15.46 -2.09 19.86
CA THR A 497 -15.55 -1.75 18.44
C THR A 497 -14.73 -2.72 17.59
N ILE A 498 -15.41 -3.44 16.69
CA ILE A 498 -14.79 -4.38 15.75
C ILE A 498 -14.79 -3.77 14.35
N SER A 499 -13.73 -3.91 13.58
CA SER A 499 -13.69 -3.47 12.19
C SER A 499 -13.28 -4.56 11.23
N PHE A 500 -13.98 -4.59 10.10
CA PHE A 500 -13.55 -5.27 8.88
C PHE A 500 -13.38 -4.23 7.77
N ALA A 501 -12.14 -3.97 7.34
CA ALA A 501 -11.87 -2.93 6.34
C ALA A 501 -10.84 -3.41 5.30
N ARG A 502 -11.35 -3.91 4.17
CA ARG A 502 -10.57 -4.56 3.10
C ARG A 502 -11.30 -4.47 1.77
N ARG A 503 -10.60 -4.85 0.67
CA ARG A 503 -11.28 -5.10 -0.61
C ARG A 503 -12.41 -6.12 -0.42
N MET A 504 -13.62 -5.78 -0.89
CA MET A 504 -14.80 -6.64 -0.78
C MET A 504 -14.78 -7.73 -1.87
N ALA A 505 -13.81 -8.66 -1.75
CA ALA A 505 -13.74 -9.88 -2.58
C ALA A 505 -14.36 -11.05 -1.81
N THR A 506 -14.98 -11.99 -2.50
CA THR A 506 -15.73 -13.10 -1.90
C THR A 506 -14.91 -13.96 -0.94
N TYR A 507 -13.65 -14.28 -1.30
CA TYR A 507 -12.77 -15.09 -0.45
C TYR A 507 -12.40 -14.41 0.88
N LYS A 508 -12.54 -13.10 0.98
CA LYS A 508 -12.30 -12.34 2.23
C LYS A 508 -13.48 -12.43 3.21
N ARG A 509 -14.62 -12.89 2.74
CA ARG A 509 -15.82 -13.27 3.53
C ARG A 509 -16.30 -12.17 4.48
N ALA A 510 -16.38 -10.90 4.01
CA ALA A 510 -16.81 -9.78 4.86
C ALA A 510 -18.18 -9.99 5.54
N ALA A 511 -19.08 -10.74 4.91
CA ALA A 511 -20.41 -11.08 5.45
C ALA A 511 -20.40 -12.29 6.43
N LEU A 512 -19.26 -12.96 6.68
CA LEU A 512 -19.19 -14.12 7.56
C LEU A 512 -19.74 -13.84 8.97
N LEU A 513 -19.57 -12.60 9.46
CA LEU A 513 -20.11 -12.16 10.74
C LEU A 513 -21.66 -12.28 10.83
N PHE A 514 -22.34 -12.29 9.68
CA PHE A 514 -23.81 -12.38 9.59
C PHE A 514 -24.28 -13.77 9.16
N SER A 515 -23.45 -14.82 9.23
CA SER A 515 -23.85 -16.19 8.92
C SER A 515 -24.98 -16.70 9.83
N ASP A 516 -25.02 -16.25 11.10
CA ASP A 516 -26.10 -16.41 12.04
C ASP A 516 -26.56 -15.03 12.54
N VAL A 517 -27.53 -14.45 11.83
CA VAL A 517 -28.02 -13.09 12.08
C VAL A 517 -28.63 -12.95 13.47
N GLU A 518 -29.35 -13.97 13.95
CA GLU A 518 -29.98 -13.91 15.29
C GLU A 518 -28.92 -13.90 16.38
N ARG A 519 -27.91 -14.77 16.26
CA ARG A 519 -26.84 -14.88 17.24
C ARG A 519 -26.00 -13.62 17.33
N ILE A 520 -25.57 -13.10 16.17
CA ILE A 520 -24.77 -11.86 16.16
C ILE A 520 -25.58 -10.63 16.58
N THR A 521 -26.86 -10.57 16.25
CA THR A 521 -27.73 -9.48 16.70
C THR A 521 -27.84 -9.46 18.22
N ARG A 522 -28.05 -10.61 18.87
CA ARG A 522 -28.07 -10.69 20.36
C ARG A 522 -26.78 -10.17 20.98
N LEU A 523 -25.62 -10.51 20.39
CA LEU A 523 -24.31 -10.05 20.87
C LEU A 523 -24.14 -8.53 20.70
N ILE A 524 -24.49 -8.02 19.54
CA ILE A 524 -24.34 -6.58 19.21
C ILE A 524 -25.28 -5.73 20.08
N THR A 525 -26.48 -6.21 20.37
CA THR A 525 -27.53 -5.46 21.08
C THR A 525 -27.61 -5.75 22.57
N ASP A 526 -26.69 -6.54 23.13
CA ASP A 526 -26.63 -6.81 24.57
C ASP A 526 -26.57 -5.47 25.34
N PRO A 527 -27.49 -5.17 26.23
CA PRO A 527 -27.57 -3.86 26.92
C PRO A 527 -26.38 -3.63 27.87
N ASP A 528 -25.82 -4.67 28.44
CA ASP A 528 -24.75 -4.60 29.43
C ASP A 528 -23.34 -4.68 28.74
N ARG A 529 -23.26 -5.34 27.61
CA ARG A 529 -22.00 -5.61 26.89
C ARG A 529 -22.16 -5.40 25.37
N PRO A 530 -22.59 -4.21 24.92
CA PRO A 530 -22.85 -3.93 23.52
C PRO A 530 -21.59 -4.02 22.66
N ILE A 531 -21.77 -4.28 21.34
CA ILE A 531 -20.70 -4.25 20.35
C ILE A 531 -21.03 -3.21 19.27
N GLN A 532 -20.03 -2.55 18.72
CA GLN A 532 -20.11 -1.72 17.53
C GLN A 532 -19.27 -2.35 16.43
N VAL A 533 -19.77 -2.32 15.20
CA VAL A 533 -19.05 -2.91 14.05
C VAL A 533 -18.92 -1.89 12.93
N VAL A 534 -17.70 -1.72 12.40
CA VAL A 534 -17.43 -0.78 11.31
C VAL A 534 -16.88 -1.54 10.13
N PHE A 535 -17.59 -1.48 9.02
CA PHE A 535 -17.14 -2.00 7.72
C PHE A 535 -16.65 -0.87 6.84
N ALA A 536 -15.61 -1.14 6.03
CA ALA A 536 -15.18 -0.27 4.96
C ALA A 536 -14.52 -1.11 3.85
N GLY A 537 -14.67 -0.70 2.60
CA GLY A 537 -14.02 -1.40 1.50
C GLY A 537 -14.69 -1.13 0.16
N LYS A 538 -13.94 -1.44 -0.89
CA LYS A 538 -14.38 -1.31 -2.29
C LYS A 538 -14.37 -2.68 -2.96
N ALA A 539 -15.36 -2.95 -3.80
CA ALA A 539 -15.32 -4.04 -4.77
C ALA A 539 -14.86 -3.49 -6.12
N HIS A 540 -14.09 -4.28 -6.88
CA HIS A 540 -13.72 -3.87 -8.23
C HIS A 540 -14.99 -3.60 -9.08
N PRO A 541 -15.02 -2.61 -9.99
CA PRO A 541 -16.20 -2.30 -10.79
C PRO A 541 -16.74 -3.46 -11.64
N ALA A 542 -15.91 -4.47 -11.92
CA ALA A 542 -16.32 -5.69 -12.61
C ALA A 542 -16.70 -6.85 -11.65
N ASP A 543 -16.41 -6.74 -10.35
CA ASP A 543 -16.68 -7.78 -9.35
C ASP A 543 -18.10 -7.65 -8.78
N ARG A 544 -19.07 -8.20 -9.52
CA ARG A 544 -20.48 -8.19 -9.11
C ARG A 544 -20.73 -8.94 -7.79
N PRO A 545 -20.15 -10.13 -7.54
CA PRO A 545 -20.29 -10.79 -6.26
C PRO A 545 -19.78 -9.94 -5.08
N GLY A 546 -18.62 -9.29 -5.24
CA GLY A 546 -18.07 -8.39 -4.21
C GLY A 546 -18.95 -7.17 -3.96
N GLN A 547 -19.61 -6.61 -5.01
CA GLN A 547 -20.61 -5.54 -4.84
C GLN A 547 -21.84 -6.04 -4.08
N GLY A 548 -22.28 -7.28 -4.33
CA GLY A 548 -23.37 -7.92 -3.57
C GLY A 548 -23.06 -8.05 -2.07
N VAL A 549 -21.79 -8.33 -1.70
CA VAL A 549 -21.36 -8.35 -0.29
C VAL A 549 -21.54 -6.96 0.35
N ILE A 550 -21.19 -5.88 -0.34
CA ILE A 550 -21.42 -4.51 0.17
C ILE A 550 -22.90 -4.26 0.43
N GLN A 551 -23.76 -4.64 -0.52
CA GLN A 551 -25.20 -4.49 -0.38
C GLN A 551 -25.76 -5.28 0.81
N THR A 552 -25.36 -6.52 0.98
CA THR A 552 -25.76 -7.35 2.14
C THR A 552 -25.36 -6.69 3.48
N ILE A 553 -24.14 -6.18 3.60
CA ILE A 553 -23.69 -5.48 4.81
C ILE A 553 -24.49 -4.19 5.02
N PHE A 554 -24.77 -3.45 3.94
CA PHE A 554 -25.59 -2.24 4.02
C PHE A 554 -27.00 -2.53 4.52
N GLU A 555 -27.66 -3.56 4.01
CA GLU A 555 -28.99 -4.02 4.44
C GLU A 555 -29.01 -4.34 5.94
N HIS A 556 -28.02 -5.10 6.45
CA HIS A 556 -27.87 -5.36 7.87
C HIS A 556 -27.68 -4.08 8.69
N SER A 557 -26.86 -3.15 8.22
CA SER A 557 -26.62 -1.87 8.92
C SER A 557 -27.87 -0.98 9.03
N ARG A 558 -28.84 -1.19 8.13
CA ARG A 558 -30.10 -0.44 8.09
C ARG A 558 -31.26 -1.16 8.81
N SER A 559 -31.08 -2.42 9.20
CA SER A 559 -32.10 -3.17 9.93
C SER A 559 -32.43 -2.48 11.28
N GLU A 560 -33.65 -2.58 11.75
CA GLU A 560 -34.14 -1.95 12.99
C GLU A 560 -33.25 -2.34 14.19
N ALA A 561 -32.82 -3.59 14.28
CA ALA A 561 -32.04 -4.10 15.39
C ALA A 561 -30.58 -3.60 15.40
N LEU A 562 -29.96 -3.44 14.21
CA LEU A 562 -28.53 -3.16 14.10
C LEU A 562 -28.20 -1.69 13.74
N ARG A 563 -29.23 -0.90 13.44
CA ARG A 563 -29.07 0.53 13.15
C ARG A 563 -28.43 1.25 14.34
N GLY A 564 -27.42 2.09 14.06
CA GLY A 564 -26.64 2.77 15.09
C GLY A 564 -25.60 1.90 15.81
N ARG A 565 -25.45 0.63 15.39
CA ARG A 565 -24.47 -0.33 15.93
C ARG A 565 -23.55 -0.88 14.84
N VAL A 566 -24.06 -1.08 13.62
CA VAL A 566 -23.30 -1.53 12.46
C VAL A 566 -23.23 -0.39 11.45
N PHE A 567 -22.02 -0.07 11.00
CA PHE A 567 -21.73 1.05 10.12
C PHE A 567 -20.96 0.58 8.88
N ILE A 568 -21.21 1.20 7.74
CA ILE A 568 -20.40 1.06 6.55
C ILE A 568 -19.86 2.41 6.11
N LEU A 569 -18.54 2.58 6.14
CA LEU A 569 -17.86 3.78 5.66
C LEU A 569 -17.52 3.62 4.19
N GLU A 570 -18.10 4.45 3.35
CA GLU A 570 -17.82 4.48 1.92
C GLU A 570 -16.47 5.10 1.59
N ASP A 571 -16.03 4.89 0.35
CA ASP A 571 -14.80 5.43 -0.23
C ASP A 571 -13.54 5.11 0.60
N TYR A 572 -13.33 3.82 0.86
CA TYR A 572 -12.15 3.34 1.57
C TYR A 572 -10.87 3.79 0.85
N ASP A 573 -10.01 4.47 1.56
CA ASP A 573 -8.69 4.95 1.14
C ASP A 573 -7.68 4.85 2.30
N MET A 574 -6.43 5.30 2.10
CA MET A 574 -5.41 5.28 3.15
C MET A 574 -5.82 6.08 4.40
N ARG A 575 -6.60 7.15 4.24
CA ARG A 575 -7.06 7.96 5.37
C ARG A 575 -8.11 7.22 6.21
N VAL A 576 -9.10 6.60 5.56
CA VAL A 576 -10.07 5.72 6.25
C VAL A 576 -9.32 4.60 6.95
N GLY A 577 -8.41 3.94 6.23
CA GLY A 577 -7.57 2.87 6.77
C GLY A 577 -6.81 3.30 8.03
N ARG A 578 -6.11 4.45 8.02
CA ARG A 578 -5.38 4.96 9.19
C ARG A 578 -6.28 5.19 10.41
N HIS A 579 -7.47 5.78 10.22
CA HIS A 579 -8.39 6.02 11.36
C HIS A 579 -8.90 4.70 11.95
N LEU A 580 -9.20 3.70 11.09
CA LEU A 580 -9.70 2.41 11.55
C LEU A 580 -8.62 1.59 12.27
N VAL A 581 -7.42 1.42 11.69
CA VAL A 581 -6.33 0.65 12.32
C VAL A 581 -5.81 1.28 13.61
N GLN A 582 -6.07 2.56 13.84
CA GLN A 582 -5.70 3.27 15.05
C GLN A 582 -6.79 3.25 16.11
N GLY A 583 -8.08 3.30 15.71
CA GLY A 583 -9.18 3.67 16.60
C GLY A 583 -10.23 2.59 16.84
N VAL A 584 -10.06 1.34 16.42
CA VAL A 584 -10.91 0.21 16.80
C VAL A 584 -10.24 -0.65 17.86
N ASP A 585 -10.96 -1.59 18.46
CA ASP A 585 -10.45 -2.47 19.49
C ASP A 585 -10.00 -3.82 18.89
N VAL A 586 -10.77 -4.31 17.93
CA VAL A 586 -10.54 -5.60 17.26
C VAL A 586 -10.50 -5.40 15.74
N TRP A 587 -9.47 -5.97 15.13
CA TRP A 587 -9.31 -6.03 13.67
C TRP A 587 -9.67 -7.43 13.18
N LEU A 588 -10.78 -7.54 12.45
CA LEU A 588 -11.29 -8.80 11.95
C LEU A 588 -10.74 -9.11 10.55
N ASN A 589 -10.12 -10.28 10.41
CA ASN A 589 -9.64 -10.85 9.16
C ASN A 589 -10.07 -12.30 9.03
N ASN A 590 -10.93 -12.62 8.07
CA ASN A 590 -11.46 -13.95 7.91
C ASN A 590 -11.40 -14.46 6.46
N PRO A 591 -10.22 -14.40 5.79
CA PRO A 591 -10.06 -14.95 4.46
C PRO A 591 -10.23 -16.48 4.47
N ARG A 592 -10.49 -17.09 3.31
CA ARG A 592 -10.32 -18.53 3.14
C ARG A 592 -8.84 -18.85 3.00
N ARG A 593 -8.32 -19.68 3.90
CA ARG A 593 -6.94 -20.18 3.83
C ARG A 593 -6.79 -21.15 2.65
N PRO A 594 -5.70 -21.11 1.85
CA PRO A 594 -4.53 -20.21 1.93
C PRO A 594 -4.59 -19.03 0.93
N LEU A 595 -5.73 -18.38 0.77
CA LEU A 595 -5.94 -17.38 -0.29
C LEU A 595 -5.45 -15.96 0.07
N GLU A 596 -4.99 -15.73 1.30
CA GLU A 596 -4.38 -14.46 1.71
C GLU A 596 -2.86 -14.59 1.72
N ALA A 597 -2.19 -13.99 0.73
CA ALA A 597 -0.73 -14.10 0.61
C ALA A 597 0.02 -13.49 1.80
N SER A 598 -0.45 -12.37 2.32
CA SER A 598 0.15 -11.69 3.49
C SER A 598 -0.90 -11.03 4.38
N GLY A 599 -1.60 -9.98 3.94
CA GLY A 599 -2.63 -9.29 4.73
C GLY A 599 -2.09 -8.23 5.66
N THR A 600 -1.45 -7.17 5.14
CA THR A 600 -0.75 -6.13 5.93
C THR A 600 -1.65 -5.23 6.80
N SER A 601 -2.98 -5.26 6.65
CA SER A 601 -3.87 -4.41 7.44
C SER A 601 -3.89 -4.78 8.93
N GLY A 602 -3.80 -6.09 9.25
CA GLY A 602 -3.67 -6.57 10.62
C GLY A 602 -2.36 -6.14 11.29
N GLN A 603 -1.27 -6.07 10.56
CA GLN A 603 0.02 -5.56 11.04
C GLN A 603 -0.09 -4.08 11.46
N LYS A 604 -0.74 -3.24 10.61
CA LYS A 604 -1.01 -1.83 10.92
C LYS A 604 -1.84 -1.66 12.20
N ALA A 605 -2.85 -2.52 12.37
CA ALA A 605 -3.70 -2.54 13.56
C ALA A 605 -2.89 -2.92 14.81
N ALA A 606 -2.12 -4.01 14.75
CA ALA A 606 -1.31 -4.49 15.86
C ALA A 606 -0.29 -3.45 16.35
N MET A 607 0.39 -2.73 15.45
CA MET A 607 1.32 -1.64 15.80
C MET A 607 0.64 -0.48 16.56
N ASN A 608 -0.68 -0.36 16.46
CA ASN A 608 -1.49 0.59 17.23
C ASN A 608 -2.11 -0.04 18.49
N ALA A 609 -1.65 -1.21 18.89
CA ALA A 609 -2.20 -2.00 19.98
C ALA A 609 -3.67 -2.41 19.79
N VAL A 610 -4.15 -2.42 18.54
CA VAL A 610 -5.44 -3.01 18.16
C VAL A 610 -5.25 -4.51 17.99
N ILE A 611 -6.16 -5.30 18.57
CA ILE A 611 -5.96 -6.75 18.66
C ILE A 611 -6.55 -7.44 17.43
N ASN A 612 -5.78 -8.34 16.81
CA ASN A 612 -6.25 -9.13 15.67
C ASN A 612 -7.14 -10.29 16.08
N LEU A 613 -8.24 -10.45 15.34
CA LEU A 613 -9.10 -11.64 15.33
C LEU A 613 -9.10 -12.16 13.90
N SER A 614 -8.33 -13.20 13.62
CA SER A 614 -8.03 -13.57 12.24
C SER A 614 -7.91 -15.07 12.04
N ILE A 615 -8.26 -15.52 10.82
CA ILE A 615 -7.86 -16.83 10.32
C ILE A 615 -6.32 -16.88 10.29
N LEU A 616 -5.75 -18.05 10.57
CA LEU A 616 -4.31 -18.34 10.48
C LEU A 616 -3.90 -18.46 9.00
N ASP A 617 -3.76 -17.30 8.33
CA ASP A 617 -3.40 -17.20 6.92
C ASP A 617 -2.50 -15.97 6.70
N GLY A 618 -1.66 -16.00 5.68
CA GLY A 618 -0.69 -14.94 5.41
C GLY A 618 0.22 -14.68 6.61
N TRP A 619 0.39 -13.40 6.97
CA TRP A 619 1.25 -12.99 8.08
C TRP A 619 0.81 -13.52 9.45
N TRP A 620 -0.51 -13.76 9.66
CA TRP A 620 -1.03 -14.20 10.95
C TRP A 620 -0.72 -15.66 11.26
N ASP A 621 -0.40 -16.47 10.25
CA ASP A 621 0.06 -17.84 10.45
C ASP A 621 1.38 -17.90 11.24
N GLU A 622 2.27 -16.94 10.99
CA GLU A 622 3.57 -16.78 11.66
C GLU A 622 3.55 -15.78 12.82
N GLY A 623 2.70 -14.74 12.74
CA GLY A 623 2.63 -13.67 13.73
C GLY A 623 1.75 -13.96 14.95
N TYR A 624 1.03 -15.07 14.98
CA TYR A 624 0.15 -15.44 16.09
C TYR A 624 0.88 -16.19 17.21
N HIS A 625 0.88 -15.63 18.40
CA HIS A 625 1.56 -16.15 19.59
C HIS A 625 0.60 -16.51 20.75
N HIS A 626 -0.67 -16.79 20.48
CA HIS A 626 -1.74 -17.16 21.43
C HIS A 626 -2.18 -16.05 22.39
N ASP A 627 -1.31 -15.12 22.73
CA ASP A 627 -1.59 -14.05 23.71
C ASP A 627 -1.57 -12.64 23.11
N ASN A 628 -1.22 -12.49 21.82
CA ASN A 628 -1.20 -11.22 21.07
C ASN A 628 -2.43 -10.98 20.19
N GLY A 629 -3.41 -11.90 20.20
CA GLY A 629 -4.64 -11.82 19.43
C GLY A 629 -5.44 -13.11 19.53
N TRP A 630 -6.34 -13.35 18.56
CA TRP A 630 -7.14 -14.56 18.47
C TRP A 630 -7.05 -15.19 17.09
N ALA A 631 -7.04 -16.52 17.06
CA ALA A 631 -7.10 -17.31 15.84
C ALA A 631 -8.51 -17.86 15.64
N ILE A 632 -9.09 -17.69 14.46
CA ILE A 632 -10.34 -18.30 14.03
C ILE A 632 -10.00 -19.61 13.31
N GLY A 633 -10.61 -20.70 13.71
CA GLY A 633 -10.37 -22.03 13.13
C GLY A 633 -8.94 -22.55 13.32
N GLY A 634 -8.54 -23.48 12.47
CA GLY A 634 -7.22 -24.12 12.47
C GLY A 634 -6.41 -23.88 11.21
N ARG A 635 -5.27 -24.61 11.11
CA ARG A 635 -4.37 -24.54 9.95
C ARG A 635 -4.77 -25.47 8.79
N ASP A 636 -5.67 -26.42 9.04
CA ASP A 636 -6.08 -27.42 8.06
C ASP A 636 -7.41 -27.00 7.41
N PRO A 637 -7.40 -26.47 6.17
CA PRO A 637 -8.63 -26.04 5.50
C PRO A 637 -9.50 -27.24 5.13
N ASN A 638 -10.81 -27.11 5.30
CA ASN A 638 -11.76 -28.09 4.79
C ASN A 638 -11.92 -27.88 3.27
N PRO A 639 -11.83 -28.94 2.45
CA PRO A 639 -12.03 -28.80 1.01
C PRO A 639 -13.48 -28.42 0.64
N ASP A 640 -14.47 -28.66 1.51
CA ASP A 640 -15.84 -28.14 1.39
C ASP A 640 -15.87 -26.70 1.94
N GLU A 641 -15.93 -25.71 1.03
CA GLU A 641 -15.96 -24.29 1.39
C GLU A 641 -17.14 -23.92 2.29
N GLY A 642 -18.32 -24.52 2.08
CA GLY A 642 -19.51 -24.25 2.89
C GLY A 642 -19.36 -24.75 4.32
N ALA A 643 -18.82 -25.98 4.48
CA ALA A 643 -18.51 -26.54 5.78
C ALA A 643 -17.41 -25.72 6.50
N GLN A 644 -16.39 -25.24 5.77
CA GLN A 644 -15.37 -24.37 6.32
C GLN A 644 -15.94 -23.03 6.78
N ASP A 645 -16.75 -22.38 5.95
CA ASP A 645 -17.39 -21.10 6.28
C ASP A 645 -18.26 -21.22 7.53
N TRP A 646 -19.02 -22.32 7.65
CA TRP A 646 -19.83 -22.58 8.83
C TRP A 646 -18.97 -22.79 10.08
N ALA A 647 -17.93 -23.62 10.00
CA ALA A 647 -17.05 -23.92 11.13
C ALA A 647 -16.32 -22.66 11.63
N ASP A 648 -15.78 -21.85 10.70
CA ASP A 648 -15.11 -20.59 11.02
C ASP A 648 -16.07 -19.59 11.65
N ALA A 649 -17.32 -19.50 11.16
CA ALA A 649 -18.34 -18.63 11.76
C ALA A 649 -18.68 -19.07 13.19
N GLN A 650 -18.84 -20.40 13.45
CA GLN A 650 -19.10 -20.89 14.80
C GLN A 650 -17.95 -20.58 15.76
N ASP A 651 -16.71 -20.73 15.32
CA ASP A 651 -15.55 -20.41 16.16
C ASP A 651 -15.41 -18.89 16.38
N LEU A 652 -15.68 -18.07 15.36
CA LEU A 652 -15.77 -16.62 15.49
C LEU A 652 -16.78 -16.20 16.59
N TYR A 653 -17.99 -16.77 16.58
CA TYR A 653 -19.00 -16.45 17.59
C TYR A 653 -18.57 -16.95 18.98
N ARG A 654 -18.01 -18.16 19.09
CA ARG A 654 -17.49 -18.68 20.36
C ARG A 654 -16.43 -17.75 20.95
N LEU A 655 -15.45 -17.28 20.13
CA LEU A 655 -14.42 -16.34 20.57
C LEU A 655 -15.03 -15.01 21.06
N LEU A 656 -16.03 -14.49 20.35
CA LEU A 656 -16.73 -13.27 20.78
C LEU A 656 -17.44 -13.47 22.11
N GLU A 657 -18.20 -14.58 22.27
CA GLU A 657 -19.04 -14.84 23.44
C GLU A 657 -18.22 -15.18 24.69
N GLU A 658 -17.20 -16.03 24.54
CA GLU A 658 -16.48 -16.63 25.67
C GLU A 658 -15.23 -15.87 26.08
N GLU A 659 -14.58 -15.17 25.13
CA GLU A 659 -13.27 -14.56 25.37
C GLU A 659 -13.27 -13.04 25.17
N ILE A 660 -13.62 -12.55 23.98
CA ILE A 660 -13.41 -11.16 23.57
C ILE A 660 -14.31 -10.20 24.34
N VAL A 661 -15.63 -10.43 24.29
CA VAL A 661 -16.60 -9.55 24.98
C VAL A 661 -16.40 -9.60 26.50
N PRO A 662 -16.29 -10.76 27.15
CA PRO A 662 -16.00 -10.82 28.58
C PRO A 662 -14.70 -10.09 28.97
N MET A 663 -13.63 -10.24 28.19
CA MET A 663 -12.34 -9.61 28.47
C MET A 663 -12.40 -8.08 28.35
N TRP A 664 -13.14 -7.54 27.37
CA TRP A 664 -13.30 -6.08 27.20
C TRP A 664 -14.08 -5.45 28.35
N TYR A 665 -15.12 -6.14 28.85
CA TYR A 665 -16.01 -5.61 29.88
C TYR A 665 -15.57 -5.95 31.32
N ASP A 666 -14.49 -6.74 31.51
CA ASP A 666 -13.86 -7.00 32.80
C ASP A 666 -12.97 -5.82 33.19
N ARG A 667 -13.51 -4.90 34.01
CA ARG A 667 -12.88 -3.64 34.39
C ARG A 667 -12.41 -3.67 35.85
N ASP A 668 -11.22 -3.10 36.10
CA ASP A 668 -10.72 -2.84 37.44
C ASP A 668 -11.46 -1.64 38.12
N ALA A 669 -11.05 -1.32 39.34
CA ALA A 669 -11.65 -0.22 40.11
C ALA A 669 -11.49 1.16 39.45
N GLU A 670 -10.50 1.33 38.58
CA GLU A 670 -10.22 2.52 37.78
C GLU A 670 -10.93 2.51 36.42
N GLY A 671 -11.71 1.48 36.12
CA GLY A 671 -12.46 1.32 34.88
C GLY A 671 -11.61 0.83 33.68
N ARG A 672 -10.45 0.22 33.93
CA ARG A 672 -9.52 -0.27 32.91
C ARG A 672 -9.60 -1.77 32.75
N PRO A 673 -9.55 -2.32 31.50
CA PRO A 673 -9.58 -3.76 31.25
C PRO A 673 -8.16 -4.35 31.30
N GLN A 674 -7.72 -4.81 32.46
CA GLN A 674 -6.32 -5.23 32.67
C GLN A 674 -5.85 -6.34 31.72
N ARG A 675 -6.65 -7.39 31.55
CA ARG A 675 -6.33 -8.50 30.61
C ARG A 675 -6.28 -8.05 29.16
N TRP A 676 -7.09 -7.06 28.80
CA TRP A 676 -7.09 -6.43 27.47
C TRP A 676 -5.82 -5.63 27.24
N LEU A 677 -5.42 -4.81 28.21
CA LEU A 677 -4.19 -4.01 28.16
C LEU A 677 -2.95 -4.90 28.01
N ASP A 678 -2.88 -6.03 28.70
CA ASP A 678 -1.78 -6.99 28.53
C ASP A 678 -1.72 -7.53 27.10
N ARG A 679 -2.88 -7.85 26.51
CA ARG A 679 -2.95 -8.33 25.11
C ARG A 679 -2.60 -7.21 24.11
N MET A 680 -2.99 -5.97 24.38
CA MET A 680 -2.62 -4.79 23.60
C MET A 680 -1.10 -4.61 23.55
N ARG A 681 -0.40 -4.74 24.68
CA ARG A 681 1.08 -4.66 24.74
C ARG A 681 1.72 -5.74 23.89
N LYS A 682 1.22 -6.97 24.00
CA LYS A 682 1.73 -8.11 23.24
C LYS A 682 1.48 -7.96 21.75
N ALA A 683 0.31 -7.46 21.34
CA ALA A 683 0.00 -7.18 19.94
C ALA A 683 0.99 -6.16 19.35
N ALA A 684 1.21 -5.04 20.02
CA ALA A 684 2.12 -4.01 19.55
C ALA A 684 3.59 -4.46 19.64
N GLY A 685 4.00 -5.05 20.77
CA GLY A 685 5.37 -5.50 20.99
C GLY A 685 5.84 -6.53 19.95
N SER A 686 5.00 -7.51 19.62
CA SER A 686 5.32 -8.54 18.62
C SER A 686 5.26 -8.05 17.16
N SER A 687 4.78 -6.82 16.91
CA SER A 687 4.53 -6.37 15.54
C SER A 687 5.40 -5.21 15.10
N LEU A 688 5.81 -4.32 16.01
CA LEU A 688 6.50 -3.08 15.68
C LEU A 688 7.83 -3.28 14.94
N TRP A 689 8.54 -4.35 15.23
CA TRP A 689 9.75 -4.72 14.48
C TRP A 689 9.47 -5.81 13.45
N ASP A 690 8.97 -6.98 13.87
CA ASP A 690 8.88 -8.18 13.04
C ASP A 690 8.03 -7.96 11.76
N PHE A 691 7.09 -7.02 11.80
CA PHE A 691 6.25 -6.68 10.65
C PHE A 691 6.44 -5.23 10.18
N SER A 692 7.61 -4.64 10.46
CA SER A 692 8.01 -3.35 9.87
C SER A 692 8.58 -3.54 8.46
N THR A 693 8.42 -2.52 7.62
CA THR A 693 9.12 -2.47 6.34
C THR A 693 10.63 -2.28 6.49
N THR A 694 11.12 -1.86 7.67
CA THR A 694 12.55 -1.80 7.95
C THR A 694 13.16 -3.20 7.96
N ARG A 695 12.63 -4.11 8.78
CA ARG A 695 13.04 -5.52 8.80
C ARG A 695 12.87 -6.15 7.41
N MET A 696 11.71 -5.95 6.77
CA MET A 696 11.44 -6.46 5.42
C MET A 696 12.50 -6.01 4.42
N LEU A 697 12.87 -4.75 4.42
CA LEU A 697 13.84 -4.20 3.46
C LEU A 697 15.28 -4.66 3.79
N GLU A 698 15.63 -4.88 5.04
CA GLU A 698 16.89 -5.53 5.43
C GLU A 698 16.99 -6.93 4.78
N GLU A 699 15.95 -7.76 4.90
CA GLU A 699 15.90 -9.08 4.26
C GLU A 699 15.97 -8.99 2.72
N TYR A 700 15.28 -8.04 2.09
CA TYR A 700 15.42 -7.82 0.64
C TYR A 700 16.84 -7.45 0.24
N VAL A 701 17.52 -6.61 1.01
CA VAL A 701 18.91 -6.21 0.72
C VAL A 701 19.84 -7.42 0.85
N GLU A 702 19.74 -8.16 1.95
CA GLU A 702 20.66 -9.26 2.25
C GLU A 702 20.41 -10.51 1.41
N ASP A 703 19.13 -10.90 1.21
CA ASP A 703 18.76 -12.16 0.57
C ASP A 703 18.49 -12.03 -0.93
N MET A 704 18.23 -10.82 -1.44
CA MET A 704 17.84 -10.60 -2.84
C MET A 704 18.76 -9.63 -3.57
N TYR A 705 18.93 -8.39 -3.05
CA TYR A 705 19.57 -7.33 -3.83
C TYR A 705 21.08 -7.49 -3.90
N LEU A 706 21.77 -7.75 -2.80
CA LEU A 706 23.22 -7.96 -2.79
C LEU A 706 23.62 -9.24 -3.55
N PRO A 707 22.94 -10.39 -3.39
CA PRO A 707 23.20 -11.57 -4.21
C PRO A 707 23.02 -11.32 -5.71
N ALA A 708 21.91 -10.68 -6.11
CA ALA A 708 21.65 -10.37 -7.52
C ALA A 708 22.66 -9.37 -8.10
N ALA A 709 23.04 -8.33 -7.35
CA ALA A 709 24.08 -7.39 -7.77
C ALA A 709 25.44 -8.06 -7.96
N ALA A 710 25.76 -9.07 -7.14
CA ALA A 710 26.98 -9.88 -7.27
C ALA A 710 26.89 -10.95 -8.39
N GLY A 711 25.73 -11.11 -9.05
CA GLY A 711 25.50 -12.12 -10.09
C GLY A 711 25.51 -13.57 -9.57
N ARG A 712 25.16 -13.76 -8.31
CA ARG A 712 25.13 -15.06 -7.59
C ARG A 712 23.78 -15.71 -7.64
#